data_55de36c18c221115c04f3b89081df923
#
_entry.id   55de36c18c221115c04f3b89081df923
#
_cell.length_a   1.000
_cell.length_b   1.000
_cell.length_c   1.000
_cell.angle_alpha   90.00
_cell.angle_beta   90.00
_cell.angle_gamma   90.00
#
_symmetry.space_group_name_H-M   'P 1'
#
loop_
_entity.id
_entity.type
_entity.pdbx_description
1 polymer ?
#
loop_
_entity_poly.entity_id
_entity_poly.type
_entity_poly.pdbx_seq_one_letter_code
_entity_poly.pdbx_strand_id
1 'polypeptide(L)'
;MSANSNGSAVRWFHERGAENIGVAGGKGANLAALARAGLPVPRGFVVTTAAYRDLVESPQIRDAINRLDALDAADTDVLAAVAAELRSLLESREFSASVETTITDAMTSFESTDSFAVRSSATAEDLPSASFAGQHETFLGVASDDVLDRVCDCMASLFTDRAVAYRARNGISHADTEMAVVIQPMVDAAAAGVLFTADPATGNRHVSAVDAGFGLGESIVAGDVTPDHALVNTRTDEVLEYTVGTKTIAVELHRDSAAGERTRGREIEESQPAEAGGTRRIELSANRRESRVLTDDQLRTLVGLGERAETLLGAPQDVEWALTDGQFVLLQSRPITSLFPRPSPPPVDGRLHVYVSMGHMQAMPEAMPPLVRDVWRTYTGNALSSAGLDASFGNPTVEAGGRVFIDVTSFLRHPKLQSWLIDRIAAINEPISTGLAAIVSRRPEEFAFRGVTVGALPGYVETTGRLVRLIGPAAPGIVRNILGALAGRGPTPDDESWTRMGDLFVGQVTDAPTPEARARAVFEAIDFRRFFRDVYPRISPLFLAFALGGWLTRTFSEQPTDVNAIGRGFERDVVTRINLGLGDLADVARAHPQVASALRDGASLADLEDVDGGETFREAFNDFLDEFGHRGTGEIDLSRPRWREDPSMLLAVVRANLANEAAGDHRDRIRRLVDDAEAAAARLEAYADHGLLGPLRRRYVRWLIRTYRDTVYFREYPKQEAARAFTAWRTVLLDAGGLLVDEGQLDRPDDVWYLRKDELFDALDGGCVDVDIAARRQEHARNVDMDAPPVVTSEGEAVRGQVDRGPVPEGALVGTGVSSGVVEGAARVIRDPTAATVEPGEILVAPSTDPGWTPLFLNATGLVSEVGGAVSHGALVAREYGLPAVVSVPEATKRIRTGQRIRLDGTRGTVDLLDEPLATTDEAHVKRPKTDSHGVD
;
A
#
# COMPACT_ATOMS: atom_id res chain seq x y z
N MET A 1 37.22 23.42 -32.57
CA MET A 1 37.86 22.40 -31.76
C MET A 1 36.95 22.17 -30.56
N SER A 2 36.05 21.27 -30.69
CA SER A 2 35.15 20.82 -29.60
C SER A 2 35.83 19.62 -28.98
N ALA A 3 36.53 19.85 -27.86
CA ALA A 3 37.11 18.77 -27.08
C ALA A 3 35.99 17.98 -26.44
N ASN A 4 36.05 16.66 -26.52
CA ASN A 4 35.18 15.70 -25.86
C ASN A 4 35.01 16.03 -24.36
N SER A 5 33.95 16.69 -23.99
CA SER A 5 33.72 17.15 -22.63
C SER A 5 33.28 16.05 -21.64
N ASN A 6 33.08 14.82 -22.12
CA ASN A 6 32.60 13.69 -21.26
C ASN A 6 33.73 12.84 -20.65
N GLY A 7 35.01 13.15 -20.86
CA GLY A 7 36.14 12.33 -20.41
C GLY A 7 36.98 12.90 -19.26
N SER A 8 36.60 14.04 -18.63
CA SER A 8 37.35 14.59 -17.50
C SER A 8 37.06 13.84 -16.20
N ALA A 9 38.11 13.45 -15.46
CA ALA A 9 38.00 12.77 -14.18
C ALA A 9 37.38 13.65 -13.07
N VAL A 10 37.39 15.00 -13.25
CA VAL A 10 36.87 15.97 -12.31
C VAL A 10 35.93 16.93 -13.00
N ARG A 11 34.85 17.34 -12.34
CA ARG A 11 33.87 18.38 -12.72
C ARG A 11 33.48 19.22 -11.53
N TRP A 12 33.64 20.55 -11.68
CA TRP A 12 33.14 21.49 -10.69
C TRP A 12 31.63 21.66 -10.81
N PHE A 13 30.90 21.89 -9.69
CA PHE A 13 29.44 22.08 -9.70
C PHE A 13 28.94 23.17 -10.63
N HIS A 14 29.72 24.24 -10.84
CA HIS A 14 29.35 25.34 -11.73
C HIS A 14 29.61 25.05 -13.23
N GLU A 15 30.30 23.97 -13.56
CA GLU A 15 30.61 23.61 -14.96
C GLU A 15 29.42 22.95 -15.65
N ARG A 16 29.28 23.19 -16.94
CA ARG A 16 28.27 22.52 -17.76
C ARG A 16 28.56 21.03 -17.83
N GLY A 17 27.50 20.21 -17.68
CA GLY A 17 27.57 18.76 -17.71
C GLY A 17 27.79 18.11 -16.34
N ALA A 18 28.05 18.89 -15.27
CA ALA A 18 28.06 18.39 -13.91
C ALA A 18 26.64 17.98 -13.42
N GLU A 19 25.61 18.50 -14.05
CA GLU A 19 24.20 18.12 -13.81
C GLU A 19 23.77 16.84 -14.52
N ASN A 20 24.66 16.18 -15.25
CA ASN A 20 24.37 14.90 -15.91
C ASN A 20 24.61 13.74 -14.94
N ILE A 21 23.54 13.00 -14.63
CA ILE A 21 23.58 11.83 -13.72
C ILE A 21 24.60 10.78 -14.20
N GLY A 22 24.69 10.52 -15.49
CA GLY A 22 25.69 9.58 -16.05
C GLY A 22 27.16 10.03 -15.87
N VAL A 23 27.41 11.28 -15.43
CA VAL A 23 28.75 11.83 -15.18
C VAL A 23 29.01 12.03 -13.69
N ALA A 24 28.01 12.54 -12.96
CA ALA A 24 28.16 12.99 -11.58
C ALA A 24 27.41 12.14 -10.55
N GLY A 25 26.65 11.11 -10.99
CA GLY A 25 25.72 10.40 -10.13
C GLY A 25 24.55 11.27 -9.68
N GLY A 26 23.61 10.72 -8.92
CA GLY A 26 22.40 11.42 -8.48
C GLY A 26 22.70 12.63 -7.58
N LYS A 27 23.43 12.40 -6.46
CA LYS A 27 23.78 13.49 -5.51
C LYS A 27 24.59 14.61 -6.15
N GLY A 28 25.63 14.24 -6.94
CA GLY A 28 26.49 15.21 -7.59
C GLY A 28 25.75 16.04 -8.61
N ALA A 29 24.89 15.43 -9.41
CA ALA A 29 24.08 16.11 -10.43
C ALA A 29 23.10 17.11 -9.81
N ASN A 30 22.40 16.71 -8.74
CA ASN A 30 21.46 17.57 -8.02
C ASN A 30 22.17 18.77 -7.37
N LEU A 31 23.31 18.53 -6.67
CA LEU A 31 24.11 19.63 -6.10
C LEU A 31 24.64 20.60 -7.16
N ALA A 32 25.08 20.10 -8.32
CA ALA A 32 25.52 20.94 -9.43
C ALA A 32 24.34 21.77 -10.00
N ALA A 33 23.15 21.17 -10.15
CA ALA A 33 21.96 21.88 -10.59
C ALA A 33 21.58 23.01 -9.61
N LEU A 34 21.55 22.73 -8.30
CA LEU A 34 21.27 23.72 -7.25
C LEU A 34 22.32 24.86 -7.26
N ALA A 35 23.60 24.53 -7.30
CA ALA A 35 24.69 25.51 -7.32
C ALA A 35 24.64 26.44 -8.55
N ARG A 36 24.35 25.90 -9.73
CA ARG A 36 24.21 26.66 -10.99
C ARG A 36 22.98 27.56 -11.00
N ALA A 37 21.90 27.16 -10.29
CA ALA A 37 20.72 27.99 -10.08
C ALA A 37 20.90 29.08 -9.01
N GLY A 38 22.10 29.18 -8.40
CA GLY A 38 22.42 30.17 -7.39
C GLY A 38 21.79 29.90 -6.03
N LEU A 39 21.47 28.62 -5.69
CA LEU A 39 21.18 28.25 -4.33
C LEU A 39 22.46 28.12 -3.50
N PRO A 40 22.38 28.27 -2.17
CA PRO A 40 23.55 28.24 -1.29
C PRO A 40 24.06 26.79 -1.12
N VAL A 41 24.86 26.33 -2.06
CA VAL A 41 25.57 25.03 -2.00
C VAL A 41 27.05 25.30 -1.71
N PRO A 42 27.68 24.61 -0.76
CA PRO A 42 29.13 24.71 -0.56
C PRO A 42 29.90 24.44 -1.84
N ARG A 43 30.96 25.20 -2.07
CA ARG A 43 31.82 24.97 -3.25
C ARG A 43 32.31 23.53 -3.24
N GLY A 44 32.31 22.87 -4.41
CA GLY A 44 32.75 21.49 -4.51
C GLY A 44 32.92 21.05 -5.95
N PHE A 45 33.41 19.84 -6.11
CA PHE A 45 33.52 19.15 -7.38
C PHE A 45 33.15 17.69 -7.27
N VAL A 46 32.97 17.06 -8.42
CA VAL A 46 32.67 15.64 -8.56
C VAL A 46 33.86 14.95 -9.19
N VAL A 47 34.36 13.89 -8.55
CA VAL A 47 35.15 12.86 -9.22
C VAL A 47 34.17 12.03 -10.02
N THR A 48 34.30 12.11 -11.35
CA THR A 48 33.24 11.63 -12.26
C THR A 48 33.27 10.13 -12.47
N THR A 49 32.20 9.60 -13.09
CA THR A 49 32.15 8.20 -13.54
C THR A 49 33.29 7.82 -14.49
N ALA A 50 33.98 8.79 -15.13
CA ALA A 50 35.16 8.51 -15.92
C ALA A 50 36.35 8.03 -15.05
N ALA A 51 36.49 8.52 -13.82
CA ALA A 51 37.48 8.03 -12.87
C ALA A 51 37.14 6.62 -12.36
N TYR A 52 35.83 6.33 -12.14
CA TYR A 52 35.40 4.98 -11.81
C TYR A 52 35.73 3.98 -12.93
N ARG A 53 35.47 4.35 -14.19
CA ARG A 53 35.81 3.50 -15.33
C ARG A 53 37.33 3.22 -15.42
N ASP A 54 38.20 4.19 -15.09
CA ASP A 54 39.66 4.03 -14.99
C ASP A 54 39.98 2.98 -13.90
N LEU A 55 39.33 3.07 -12.76
CA LEU A 55 39.52 2.15 -11.62
C LEU A 55 39.10 0.70 -11.97
N VAL A 56 37.97 0.51 -12.67
CA VAL A 56 37.44 -0.82 -13.02
C VAL A 56 37.99 -1.37 -14.35
N GLU A 57 38.91 -0.72 -15.00
CA GLU A 57 39.43 -1.14 -16.32
C GLU A 57 40.17 -2.49 -16.30
N SER A 58 40.47 -3.05 -15.12
CA SER A 58 41.10 -4.37 -14.95
C SER A 58 40.20 -5.50 -15.48
N PRO A 59 40.76 -6.44 -16.26
CA PRO A 59 40.03 -7.63 -16.70
C PRO A 59 39.44 -8.44 -15.54
N GLN A 60 40.13 -8.52 -14.39
CA GLN A 60 39.70 -9.27 -13.20
C GLN A 60 38.45 -8.63 -12.57
N ILE A 61 38.42 -7.29 -12.48
CA ILE A 61 37.29 -6.57 -11.92
C ILE A 61 36.07 -6.69 -12.85
N ARG A 62 36.24 -6.52 -14.15
CA ARG A 62 35.19 -6.68 -15.14
C ARG A 62 34.59 -8.10 -15.13
N ASP A 63 35.44 -9.13 -15.02
CA ASP A 63 34.98 -10.52 -14.93
C ASP A 63 34.15 -10.74 -13.66
N ALA A 64 34.54 -10.20 -12.53
CA ALA A 64 33.81 -10.31 -11.27
C ALA A 64 32.45 -9.55 -11.33
N ILE A 65 32.39 -8.37 -11.97
CA ILE A 65 31.13 -7.64 -12.20
C ILE A 65 30.18 -8.47 -13.11
N ASN A 66 30.69 -9.03 -14.20
CA ASN A 66 29.89 -9.87 -15.10
C ASN A 66 29.40 -11.15 -14.40
N ARG A 67 30.19 -11.71 -13.47
CA ARG A 67 29.73 -12.83 -12.65
C ARG A 67 28.57 -12.43 -11.73
N LEU A 68 28.57 -11.23 -11.14
CA LEU A 68 27.46 -10.73 -10.34
C LEU A 68 26.17 -10.63 -11.17
N ASP A 69 26.24 -10.08 -12.39
CA ASP A 69 25.08 -9.93 -13.27
C ASP A 69 24.49 -11.28 -13.74
N ALA A 70 25.29 -12.34 -13.69
CA ALA A 70 24.86 -13.70 -14.08
C ALA A 70 24.24 -14.51 -12.93
N LEU A 71 24.30 -14.03 -11.68
CA LEU A 71 23.77 -14.74 -10.50
C LEU A 71 22.30 -14.43 -10.27
N ASP A 72 21.59 -15.44 -9.73
CA ASP A 72 20.20 -15.25 -9.28
C ASP A 72 20.18 -14.44 -7.96
N ALA A 73 19.18 -13.58 -7.82
CA ALA A 73 18.96 -12.79 -6.61
C ALA A 73 18.70 -13.64 -5.35
N ALA A 74 18.36 -14.91 -5.51
CA ALA A 74 18.19 -15.87 -4.41
C ALA A 74 19.52 -16.41 -3.87
N ASP A 75 20.62 -16.33 -4.65
CA ASP A 75 21.94 -16.88 -4.29
C ASP A 75 22.73 -15.90 -3.40
N THR A 76 22.14 -15.45 -2.29
CA THR A 76 22.66 -14.37 -1.44
C THR A 76 24.10 -14.59 -0.95
N ASP A 77 24.46 -15.81 -0.58
CA ASP A 77 25.84 -16.12 -0.08
C ASP A 77 26.89 -16.01 -1.19
N VAL A 78 26.53 -16.40 -2.42
CA VAL A 78 27.44 -16.32 -3.59
C VAL A 78 27.59 -14.86 -4.02
N LEU A 79 26.47 -14.10 -4.03
CA LEU A 79 26.48 -12.66 -4.30
C LEU A 79 27.40 -11.93 -3.30
N ALA A 80 27.29 -12.22 -2.00
CA ALA A 80 28.12 -11.62 -0.96
C ALA A 80 29.62 -11.98 -1.12
N ALA A 81 29.95 -13.22 -1.49
CA ALA A 81 31.33 -13.63 -1.71
C ALA A 81 31.98 -12.90 -2.90
N VAL A 82 31.29 -12.78 -4.05
CA VAL A 82 31.78 -12.06 -5.22
C VAL A 82 31.85 -10.55 -4.94
N ALA A 83 30.92 -10.00 -4.20
CA ALA A 83 30.92 -8.60 -3.76
C ALA A 83 32.12 -8.29 -2.87
N ALA A 84 32.48 -9.16 -1.91
CA ALA A 84 33.66 -9.02 -1.06
C ALA A 84 34.97 -9.08 -1.87
N GLU A 85 35.04 -9.98 -2.85
CA GLU A 85 36.19 -10.05 -3.79
C GLU A 85 36.35 -8.72 -4.54
N LEU A 86 35.25 -8.16 -5.07
CA LEU A 86 35.28 -6.88 -5.80
C LEU A 86 35.71 -5.71 -4.91
N ARG A 87 35.19 -5.60 -3.70
CA ARG A 87 35.60 -4.56 -2.74
C ARG A 87 37.11 -4.62 -2.49
N SER A 88 37.63 -5.80 -2.17
CA SER A 88 39.10 -5.99 -1.93
C SER A 88 39.95 -5.65 -3.14
N LEU A 89 39.48 -5.96 -4.35
CA LEU A 89 40.20 -5.59 -5.59
C LEU A 89 40.18 -4.08 -5.81
N LEU A 90 39.10 -3.38 -5.55
CA LEU A 90 38.96 -1.94 -5.73
C LEU A 90 39.77 -1.15 -4.68
N GLU A 91 39.68 -1.54 -3.40
CA GLU A 91 40.41 -0.90 -2.29
C GLU A 91 41.93 -1.03 -2.41
N SER A 92 42.41 -2.10 -3.05
CA SER A 92 43.85 -2.32 -3.29
C SER A 92 44.39 -1.64 -4.53
N ARG A 93 43.59 -0.93 -5.31
CA ARG A 93 43.93 -0.34 -6.59
C ARG A 93 44.16 1.15 -6.50
N GLU A 94 45.20 1.63 -7.17
CA GLU A 94 45.50 3.06 -7.34
C GLU A 94 44.93 3.58 -8.66
N PHE A 95 44.54 4.84 -8.69
CA PHE A 95 44.17 5.53 -9.92
C PHE A 95 45.36 5.66 -10.89
N SER A 96 45.05 5.80 -12.17
CA SER A 96 46.10 6.21 -13.12
C SER A 96 46.68 7.58 -12.72
N ALA A 97 47.98 7.79 -12.97
CA ALA A 97 48.66 9.03 -12.63
C ALA A 97 47.97 10.29 -13.17
N SER A 98 47.23 10.15 -14.29
CA SER A 98 46.45 11.25 -14.89
C SER A 98 45.21 11.60 -14.05
N VAL A 99 44.47 10.61 -13.54
CA VAL A 99 43.29 10.79 -12.69
C VAL A 99 43.72 11.34 -11.34
N GLU A 100 44.75 10.75 -10.71
CA GLU A 100 45.32 11.19 -9.44
C GLU A 100 45.75 12.66 -9.49
N THR A 101 46.53 13.05 -10.53
CA THR A 101 46.95 14.44 -10.72
C THR A 101 45.74 15.37 -10.85
N THR A 102 44.72 14.99 -11.61
CA THR A 102 43.54 15.84 -11.84
C THR A 102 42.76 16.07 -10.53
N ILE A 103 42.62 15.04 -9.69
CA ILE A 103 41.93 15.16 -8.38
C ILE A 103 42.76 16.02 -7.44
N THR A 104 44.09 15.77 -7.34
CA THR A 104 45.00 16.53 -6.49
C THR A 104 45.05 18.00 -6.88
N ASP A 105 45.11 18.32 -8.19
CA ASP A 105 45.08 19.69 -8.68
C ASP A 105 43.73 20.40 -8.31
N ALA A 106 42.62 19.69 -8.36
CA ALA A 106 41.34 20.24 -7.92
C ALA A 106 41.34 20.53 -6.42
N MET A 107 41.90 19.63 -5.62
CA MET A 107 42.04 19.79 -4.16
C MET A 107 42.89 21.02 -3.79
N THR A 108 43.98 21.30 -4.52
CA THR A 108 44.85 22.47 -4.27
C THR A 108 44.10 23.80 -4.44
N SER A 109 42.95 23.81 -5.12
CA SER A 109 42.10 25.01 -5.29
C SER A 109 41.32 25.42 -4.02
N PHE A 110 41.37 24.61 -2.95
CA PHE A 110 40.78 24.88 -1.64
C PHE A 110 41.89 25.35 -0.66
N GLU A 111 42.45 26.55 -0.90
CA GLU A 111 43.46 27.14 -0.03
C GLU A 111 42.93 27.24 1.42
N SER A 112 43.72 26.73 2.41
CA SER A 112 43.38 26.71 3.85
C SER A 112 42.20 25.85 4.33
N THR A 113 41.79 24.82 3.55
CA THR A 113 40.76 23.87 4.00
C THR A 113 41.44 22.63 4.61
N ASP A 114 41.17 22.39 5.90
CA ASP A 114 41.84 21.33 6.66
C ASP A 114 41.12 19.98 6.55
N SER A 115 39.84 19.97 6.17
CA SER A 115 39.06 18.75 6.12
C SER A 115 37.90 18.81 5.08
N PHE A 116 37.54 17.63 4.55
CA PHE A 116 36.59 17.45 3.47
C PHE A 116 35.48 16.47 3.83
N ALA A 117 34.32 16.62 3.19
CA ALA A 117 33.28 15.61 3.07
C ALA A 117 33.51 14.88 1.72
N VAL A 118 33.64 13.57 1.76
CA VAL A 118 33.79 12.67 0.60
C VAL A 118 32.55 11.77 0.58
N ARG A 119 31.69 11.96 -0.45
CA ARG A 119 30.34 11.38 -0.48
C ARG A 119 30.11 10.61 -1.79
N SER A 120 29.72 9.35 -1.69
CA SER A 120 29.31 8.53 -2.84
C SER A 120 28.13 9.12 -3.59
N SER A 121 28.11 8.96 -4.92
CA SER A 121 27.10 9.45 -5.82
C SER A 121 26.91 8.47 -6.98
N ALA A 122 26.07 7.44 -6.80
CA ALA A 122 25.85 6.42 -7.82
C ALA A 122 24.90 6.91 -8.92
N THR A 123 25.05 6.37 -10.13
CA THR A 123 24.17 6.69 -11.27
C THR A 123 22.76 6.12 -11.11
N ALA A 124 22.61 5.07 -10.31
CA ALA A 124 21.32 4.43 -10.02
C ALA A 124 20.72 4.84 -8.66
N GLU A 125 21.32 5.79 -7.93
CA GLU A 125 20.96 6.10 -6.52
C GLU A 125 19.57 6.75 -6.38
N ASP A 126 19.19 7.64 -7.28
CA ASP A 126 17.96 8.42 -7.23
C ASP A 126 17.03 8.10 -8.41
N LEU A 127 16.85 6.82 -8.71
CA LEU A 127 15.88 6.41 -9.73
C LEU A 127 14.45 6.67 -9.22
N PRO A 128 13.51 7.11 -10.08
CA PRO A 128 12.11 7.31 -9.71
C PRO A 128 11.44 6.05 -9.13
N SER A 129 12.06 4.89 -9.34
CA SER A 129 11.56 3.57 -8.98
C SER A 129 12.27 2.92 -7.80
N ALA A 130 13.41 3.45 -7.34
CA ALA A 130 14.23 2.81 -6.33
C ALA A 130 15.06 3.84 -5.58
N SER A 131 14.99 3.85 -4.25
CA SER A 131 15.80 4.71 -3.39
C SER A 131 16.89 3.89 -2.70
N PHE A 132 18.14 4.24 -2.95
CA PHE A 132 19.33 3.64 -2.31
C PHE A 132 19.74 4.38 -1.04
N ALA A 133 18.81 5.04 -0.36
CA ALA A 133 19.10 5.82 0.84
C ALA A 133 19.90 5.00 1.88
N GLY A 134 21.06 5.53 2.30
CA GLY A 134 21.90 4.91 3.33
C GLY A 134 22.60 3.61 2.93
N GLN A 135 22.71 3.30 1.63
CA GLN A 135 23.39 2.07 1.15
C GLN A 135 24.87 2.28 0.77
N HIS A 136 25.29 3.51 0.55
CA HIS A 136 26.64 3.89 0.16
C HIS A 136 27.30 4.77 1.20
N GLU A 137 28.63 4.75 1.24
CA GLU A 137 29.41 5.38 2.30
C GLU A 137 29.56 6.90 2.10
N THR A 138 29.66 7.60 3.22
CA THR A 138 29.98 9.02 3.33
C THR A 138 31.03 9.19 4.42
N PHE A 139 32.13 9.85 4.11
CA PHE A 139 33.22 10.15 5.04
C PHE A 139 33.26 11.65 5.33
N LEU A 140 33.16 12.00 6.62
CA LEU A 140 33.18 13.39 7.09
C LEU A 140 34.48 13.69 7.82
N GLY A 141 34.99 14.94 7.67
CA GLY A 141 36.21 15.37 8.35
C GLY A 141 37.48 14.74 7.79
N VAL A 142 37.47 14.32 6.53
CA VAL A 142 38.62 13.68 5.86
C VAL A 142 39.75 14.69 5.64
N ALA A 143 40.98 14.35 6.10
CA ALA A 143 42.15 15.16 5.85
C ALA A 143 42.51 15.16 4.35
N SER A 144 43.17 16.24 3.88
CA SER A 144 43.48 16.41 2.45
C SER A 144 44.31 15.24 1.89
N ASP A 145 45.20 14.68 2.68
CA ASP A 145 46.08 13.59 2.26
C ASP A 145 45.34 12.24 2.13
N ASP A 146 44.22 12.07 2.82
CA ASP A 146 43.41 10.83 2.84
C ASP A 146 42.29 10.83 1.81
N VAL A 147 42.03 11.95 1.10
CA VAL A 147 40.89 12.09 0.19
C VAL A 147 40.88 11.05 -0.92
N LEU A 148 42.06 10.74 -1.52
CA LEU A 148 42.17 9.78 -2.62
C LEU A 148 41.75 8.37 -2.16
N ASP A 149 42.19 7.96 -0.98
CA ASP A 149 41.85 6.66 -0.40
C ASP A 149 40.34 6.59 -0.15
N ARG A 150 39.75 7.67 0.42
CA ARG A 150 38.27 7.74 0.66
C ARG A 150 37.47 7.75 -0.63
N VAL A 151 38.02 8.30 -1.73
CA VAL A 151 37.36 8.20 -3.04
C VAL A 151 37.31 6.75 -3.52
N CYS A 152 38.43 5.98 -3.36
CA CYS A 152 38.43 4.55 -3.65
C CYS A 152 37.43 3.77 -2.79
N ASP A 153 37.37 4.06 -1.48
CA ASP A 153 36.41 3.44 -0.55
C ASP A 153 34.96 3.72 -0.96
N CYS A 154 34.63 4.98 -1.31
CA CYS A 154 33.32 5.34 -1.85
C CYS A 154 32.99 4.55 -3.12
N MET A 155 33.94 4.39 -4.05
CA MET A 155 33.74 3.62 -5.28
C MET A 155 33.55 2.12 -4.98
N ALA A 156 34.30 1.57 -4.02
CA ALA A 156 34.16 0.18 -3.57
C ALA A 156 32.82 -0.07 -2.87
N SER A 157 32.22 0.95 -2.20
CA SER A 157 30.92 0.84 -1.53
C SER A 157 29.76 0.49 -2.46
N LEU A 158 29.93 0.64 -3.77
CA LEU A 158 28.97 0.18 -4.78
C LEU A 158 28.73 -1.33 -4.69
N PHE A 159 29.71 -2.08 -4.16
CA PHE A 159 29.66 -3.52 -4.04
C PHE A 159 29.52 -3.99 -2.58
N THR A 160 28.90 -3.20 -1.69
CA THR A 160 28.46 -3.70 -0.39
C THR A 160 27.42 -4.79 -0.56
N ASP A 161 27.37 -5.77 0.35
CA ASP A 161 26.45 -6.91 0.28
C ASP A 161 25.01 -6.44 0.13
N ARG A 162 24.65 -5.38 0.86
CA ARG A 162 23.32 -4.77 0.81
C ARG A 162 23.03 -4.12 -0.54
N ALA A 163 23.97 -3.37 -1.12
CA ALA A 163 23.80 -2.70 -2.41
C ALA A 163 23.69 -3.71 -3.56
N VAL A 164 24.50 -4.79 -3.52
CA VAL A 164 24.47 -5.87 -4.52
C VAL A 164 23.13 -6.63 -4.44
N ALA A 165 22.73 -7.09 -3.24
CA ALA A 165 21.46 -7.80 -3.04
C ALA A 165 20.26 -6.96 -3.45
N TYR A 166 20.28 -5.65 -3.20
CA TYR A 166 19.22 -4.73 -3.60
C TYR A 166 19.11 -4.62 -5.13
N ARG A 167 20.23 -4.41 -5.84
CA ARG A 167 20.22 -4.34 -7.31
C ARG A 167 19.76 -5.65 -7.93
N ALA A 168 20.27 -6.78 -7.47
CA ALA A 168 19.85 -8.10 -7.94
C ALA A 168 18.33 -8.31 -7.81
N ARG A 169 17.74 -7.97 -6.64
CA ARG A 169 16.30 -8.09 -6.40
C ARG A 169 15.45 -7.17 -7.28
N ASN A 170 15.99 -6.01 -7.66
CA ASN A 170 15.29 -5.03 -8.49
C ASN A 170 15.62 -5.14 -9.99
N GLY A 171 16.39 -6.15 -10.40
CA GLY A 171 16.78 -6.36 -11.80
C GLY A 171 17.66 -5.23 -12.37
N ILE A 172 18.44 -4.55 -11.52
CA ILE A 172 19.33 -3.46 -11.90
C ILE A 172 20.70 -4.07 -12.19
N SER A 173 21.24 -3.87 -13.42
CA SER A 173 22.54 -4.38 -13.84
C SER A 173 23.67 -3.80 -13.01
N HIS A 174 24.55 -4.66 -12.52
CA HIS A 174 25.75 -4.25 -11.81
C HIS A 174 26.78 -3.60 -12.73
N ALA A 175 26.84 -4.03 -13.99
CA ALA A 175 27.75 -3.50 -15.00
C ALA A 175 27.34 -2.10 -15.49
N ASP A 176 26.03 -1.79 -15.53
CA ASP A 176 25.53 -0.49 -15.98
C ASP A 176 25.45 0.56 -14.85
N THR A 177 25.70 0.15 -13.61
CA THR A 177 25.72 1.04 -12.46
C THR A 177 27.12 1.55 -12.18
N GLU A 178 27.31 2.87 -12.25
CA GLU A 178 28.60 3.53 -12.04
C GLU A 178 28.58 4.43 -10.81
N MET A 179 29.75 4.70 -10.24
CA MET A 179 29.93 5.56 -9.06
C MET A 179 30.69 6.82 -9.41
N ALA A 180 30.16 7.96 -9.04
CA ALA A 180 30.89 9.22 -8.92
C ALA A 180 31.06 9.57 -7.44
N VAL A 181 31.95 10.50 -7.10
CA VAL A 181 32.19 10.90 -5.72
C VAL A 181 32.18 12.43 -5.61
N VAL A 182 31.38 12.95 -4.69
CA VAL A 182 31.28 14.38 -4.38
C VAL A 182 32.32 14.74 -3.34
N ILE A 183 33.12 15.79 -3.60
CA ILE A 183 34.10 16.35 -2.67
C ILE A 183 33.78 17.80 -2.38
N GLN A 184 33.60 18.11 -1.10
CA GLN A 184 33.30 19.45 -0.60
C GLN A 184 34.10 19.74 0.68
N PRO A 185 34.52 21.00 0.91
CA PRO A 185 35.00 21.40 2.22
C PRO A 185 33.99 21.12 3.31
N MET A 186 34.44 20.66 4.46
CA MET A 186 33.56 20.49 5.61
C MET A 186 32.94 21.81 6.05
N VAL A 187 31.66 21.77 6.38
CA VAL A 187 30.90 22.92 6.92
C VAL A 187 30.88 22.82 8.44
N ASP A 188 31.39 23.87 9.10
CA ASP A 188 31.28 23.97 10.58
C ASP A 188 29.84 24.41 10.94
N ALA A 189 28.99 23.45 11.18
CA ALA A 189 27.58 23.66 11.37
C ALA A 189 27.24 24.00 12.85
N ALA A 190 26.59 25.11 13.08
CA ALA A 190 25.99 25.43 14.37
C ALA A 190 24.70 24.60 14.61
N ALA A 191 24.00 24.28 13.53
CA ALA A 191 22.85 23.39 13.47
C ALA A 191 22.77 22.75 12.07
N ALA A 192 22.18 21.57 12.00
CA ALA A 192 21.94 20.87 10.75
C ALA A 192 20.65 20.03 10.83
N GLY A 193 20.22 19.49 9.71
CA GLY A 193 19.05 18.65 9.70
C GLY A 193 18.55 18.32 8.30
N VAL A 194 17.27 17.95 8.26
CA VAL A 194 16.57 17.57 7.04
C VAL A 194 15.34 18.47 6.86
N LEU A 195 15.10 18.87 5.64
CA LEU A 195 13.88 19.56 5.22
C LEU A 195 13.18 18.72 4.16
N PHE A 196 11.96 18.33 4.44
CA PHE A 196 11.05 17.75 3.45
C PHE A 196 10.15 18.87 2.91
N THR A 197 10.18 19.11 1.59
CA THR A 197 9.32 20.14 0.97
C THR A 197 7.85 19.74 0.87
N ALA A 198 7.53 18.48 1.15
CA ALA A 198 6.19 17.97 1.40
C ALA A 198 6.22 17.15 2.69
N ASP A 199 5.17 17.19 3.50
CA ASP A 199 5.09 16.37 4.72
C ASP A 199 5.10 14.86 4.38
N PRO A 200 6.14 14.11 4.72
CA PRO A 200 6.24 12.70 4.36
C PRO A 200 5.21 11.81 5.07
N ALA A 201 4.67 12.26 6.21
CA ALA A 201 3.70 11.50 6.99
C ALA A 201 2.29 11.56 6.38
N THR A 202 1.87 12.73 5.90
CA THR A 202 0.54 12.93 5.31
C THR A 202 0.56 13.05 3.79
N GLY A 203 1.72 13.27 3.18
CA GLY A 203 1.85 13.57 1.76
C GLY A 203 1.34 14.96 1.37
N ASN A 204 1.05 15.84 2.34
CA ASN A 204 0.58 17.20 2.08
C ASN A 204 1.72 18.04 1.47
N ARG A 205 1.54 18.46 0.22
CA ARG A 205 2.54 19.22 -0.56
C ARG A 205 2.50 20.74 -0.32
N HIS A 206 1.71 21.17 0.64
CA HIS A 206 1.65 22.56 1.10
C HIS A 206 2.07 22.71 2.57
N VAL A 207 2.69 21.62 3.10
CA VAL A 207 3.30 21.61 4.42
C VAL A 207 4.70 21.05 4.26
N SER A 208 5.69 21.87 4.58
CA SER A 208 7.08 21.42 4.72
C SER A 208 7.32 20.92 6.13
N ALA A 209 8.06 19.81 6.27
CA ALA A 209 8.51 19.28 7.55
C ALA A 209 10.01 19.51 7.71
N VAL A 210 10.42 20.01 8.88
CA VAL A 210 11.82 20.31 9.20
C VAL A 210 12.23 19.57 10.45
N ASP A 211 13.26 18.73 10.35
CA ASP A 211 13.94 18.11 11.47
C ASP A 211 15.29 18.83 11.71
N ALA A 212 15.56 19.25 12.95
CA ALA A 212 16.70 20.07 13.27
C ALA A 212 17.42 19.63 14.55
N GLY A 213 18.77 19.64 14.52
CA GLY A 213 19.62 19.36 15.67
C GLY A 213 20.82 20.30 15.72
N PHE A 214 21.53 20.31 16.87
CA PHE A 214 22.73 21.10 17.04
C PHE A 214 23.95 20.35 16.47
N GLY A 215 24.89 21.10 15.88
CA GLY A 215 26.08 20.57 15.25
C GLY A 215 25.85 19.97 13.87
N LEU A 216 26.62 18.95 13.52
CA LEU A 216 26.50 18.22 12.24
C LEU A 216 25.26 17.33 12.20
N GLY A 217 24.69 17.13 11.02
CA GLY A 217 23.49 16.34 10.82
C GLY A 217 23.62 14.83 11.03
N GLU A 218 24.83 14.34 11.24
CA GLU A 218 25.14 12.90 11.38
C GLU A 218 24.29 12.21 12.45
N SER A 219 24.14 12.82 13.65
CA SER A 219 23.35 12.28 14.75
C SER A 219 21.84 12.17 14.46
N ILE A 220 21.32 13.01 13.56
CA ILE A 220 19.92 13.00 13.15
C ILE A 220 19.69 11.88 12.14
N VAL A 221 20.56 11.79 11.12
CA VAL A 221 20.46 10.78 10.06
C VAL A 221 20.70 9.37 10.61
N ALA A 222 21.60 9.22 11.59
CA ALA A 222 21.85 7.95 12.27
C ALA A 222 20.74 7.56 13.27
N GLY A 223 19.85 8.50 13.64
CA GLY A 223 18.78 8.24 14.63
C GLY A 223 19.27 8.24 16.08
N ASP A 224 20.46 8.79 16.37
CA ASP A 224 21.06 8.84 17.72
C ASP A 224 20.34 9.83 18.64
N VAL A 225 19.62 10.79 18.07
CA VAL A 225 18.87 11.81 18.80
C VAL A 225 17.46 11.97 18.22
N THR A 226 16.52 12.38 19.08
CA THR A 226 15.22 12.88 18.63
C THR A 226 15.36 14.37 18.30
N PRO A 227 15.31 14.79 17.03
CA PRO A 227 15.48 16.18 16.60
C PRO A 227 14.28 17.06 17.03
N ASP A 228 14.43 18.38 16.96
CA ASP A 228 13.27 19.26 16.90
C ASP A 228 12.53 19.00 15.60
N HIS A 229 11.19 18.95 15.66
CA HIS A 229 10.32 18.77 14.51
C HIS A 229 9.42 19.98 14.32
N ALA A 230 9.37 20.55 13.12
CA ALA A 230 8.52 21.68 12.78
C ALA A 230 7.74 21.45 11.49
N LEU A 231 6.47 21.87 11.47
CA LEU A 231 5.62 21.88 10.28
C LEU A 231 5.33 23.33 9.89
N VAL A 232 5.56 23.66 8.62
CA VAL A 232 5.38 25.00 8.06
C VAL A 232 4.45 24.94 6.87
N ASN A 233 3.40 25.76 6.90
CA ASN A 233 2.49 25.92 5.74
C ASN A 233 3.13 26.80 4.69
N THR A 234 3.44 26.26 3.51
CA THR A 234 4.13 26.96 2.41
C THR A 234 3.25 27.99 1.68
N ARG A 235 1.92 27.98 1.89
CA ARG A 235 1.00 28.98 1.30
C ARG A 235 0.85 30.24 2.15
N THR A 236 1.00 30.10 3.47
CA THR A 236 0.76 31.18 4.44
C THR A 236 1.99 31.59 5.19
N ASP A 237 3.12 30.89 5.03
CA ASP A 237 4.38 31.02 5.78
C ASP A 237 4.18 30.86 7.30
N GLU A 238 3.11 30.20 7.74
CA GLU A 238 2.77 29.97 9.13
C GLU A 238 3.44 28.70 9.65
N VAL A 239 4.11 28.80 10.80
CA VAL A 239 4.60 27.63 11.54
C VAL A 239 3.39 26.99 12.24
N LEU A 240 2.94 25.85 11.73
CA LEU A 240 1.76 25.13 12.21
C LEU A 240 2.03 24.41 13.54
N GLU A 241 3.22 23.84 13.67
CA GLU A 241 3.65 23.07 14.83
C GLU A 241 5.16 23.20 15.00
N TYR A 242 5.62 23.21 16.25
CA TYR A 242 7.01 23.07 16.63
C TYR A 242 7.15 22.24 17.88
N THR A 243 7.71 21.04 17.76
CA THR A 243 7.97 20.10 18.84
C THR A 243 9.46 20.07 19.14
N VAL A 244 9.85 20.40 20.38
CA VAL A 244 11.24 20.34 20.81
C VAL A 244 11.60 18.90 21.14
N GLY A 245 12.61 18.36 20.45
CA GLY A 245 13.08 16.99 20.61
C GLY A 245 14.04 16.81 21.79
N THR A 246 14.31 15.56 22.15
CA THR A 246 15.28 15.22 23.20
C THR A 246 16.68 15.10 22.59
N LYS A 247 17.35 16.21 22.43
CA LYS A 247 18.69 16.32 21.84
C LYS A 247 19.76 16.08 22.92
N THR A 248 20.11 14.82 23.14
CA THR A 248 21.09 14.47 24.22
C THR A 248 22.52 14.77 23.83
N ILE A 249 22.87 14.58 22.55
CA ILE A 249 24.21 14.76 22.01
C ILE A 249 24.19 15.70 20.80
N ALA A 250 25.36 16.24 20.46
CA ALA A 250 25.65 16.84 19.16
C ALA A 250 26.97 16.29 18.63
N VAL A 251 27.12 16.31 17.30
CA VAL A 251 28.37 15.95 16.63
C VAL A 251 29.02 17.24 16.13
N GLU A 252 30.31 17.44 16.45
CA GLU A 252 31.10 18.62 16.04
C GLU A 252 32.38 18.16 15.30
N LEU A 253 32.93 19.01 14.46
CA LEU A 253 34.25 18.79 13.86
C LEU A 253 35.32 18.70 14.93
N HIS A 254 36.18 17.69 14.84
CA HIS A 254 37.37 17.60 15.67
C HIS A 254 38.44 18.53 15.09
N ARG A 255 38.86 19.57 15.82
CA ARG A 255 39.99 20.42 15.45
C ARG A 255 41.15 20.08 16.37
N ASP A 256 42.23 19.55 15.82
CA ASP A 256 43.48 19.42 16.57
C ASP A 256 43.93 20.79 17.00
N SER A 257 43.84 21.11 18.29
CA SER A 257 44.27 22.38 18.86
C SER A 257 45.79 22.44 18.94
N ALA A 258 46.46 22.69 17.78
CA ALA A 258 47.81 23.24 17.75
C ALA A 258 47.72 24.77 17.84
N ALA A 259 47.51 25.30 19.03
CA ALA A 259 47.86 26.60 19.53
C ALA A 259 46.88 27.02 20.65
N GLY A 260 47.44 27.15 21.86
CA GLY A 260 46.64 27.48 23.07
C GLY A 260 45.83 28.79 22.99
N GLU A 261 44.56 28.66 22.78
CA GLU A 261 43.60 29.66 23.21
C GLU A 261 42.51 28.98 24.09
N ARG A 262 42.64 29.22 25.38
CA ARG A 262 41.64 28.85 26.41
C ARG A 262 40.38 29.63 26.12
N THR A 263 39.43 29.03 25.44
CA THR A 263 38.06 29.52 25.43
C THR A 263 37.45 29.32 26.83
N ARG A 264 37.24 30.44 27.55
CA ARG A 264 36.58 30.47 28.83
C ARG A 264 35.14 30.01 28.73
N GLY A 265 34.77 28.98 29.49
CA GLY A 265 33.41 28.68 29.91
C GLY A 265 32.66 27.58 29.20
N ARG A 266 33.26 26.41 29.00
CA ARG A 266 32.50 25.17 28.77
C ARG A 266 33.00 24.10 29.74
N GLU A 267 32.12 23.70 30.66
CA GLU A 267 32.30 22.48 31.44
C GLU A 267 32.10 21.31 30.47
N ILE A 268 33.17 20.59 30.13
CA ILE A 268 33.20 19.40 29.29
C ILE A 268 33.35 18.23 30.25
N GLU A 269 32.30 17.42 30.42
CA GLU A 269 32.43 16.06 30.95
C GLU A 269 32.97 15.15 29.88
N GLU A 270 33.82 14.19 30.27
CA GLU A 270 34.70 13.31 29.48
C GLU A 270 34.17 12.90 28.12
N SER A 271 34.90 13.26 27.06
CA SER A 271 34.69 12.81 25.66
C SER A 271 35.25 11.39 25.46
N GLN A 272 34.46 10.55 24.81
CA GLN A 272 34.96 9.29 24.24
C GLN A 272 35.97 9.56 23.10
N PRO A 273 36.98 8.69 22.89
CA PRO A 273 37.93 8.88 21.81
C PRO A 273 37.27 8.86 20.44
N ALA A 274 37.74 9.72 19.55
CA ALA A 274 37.24 9.86 18.17
C ALA A 274 37.28 8.51 17.45
N GLU A 275 36.16 8.10 16.87
CA GLU A 275 36.16 7.08 15.81
C GLU A 275 36.92 7.63 14.59
N ALA A 276 37.44 6.74 13.73
CA ALA A 276 38.28 7.10 12.59
C ALA A 276 37.56 8.02 11.58
N GLY A 277 37.59 9.32 11.85
CA GLY A 277 37.00 10.38 11.02
C GLY A 277 36.87 11.64 11.87
N GLY A 278 37.37 12.78 11.42
CA GLY A 278 37.54 14.06 12.13
C GLY A 278 36.29 14.68 12.81
N THR A 279 35.37 13.88 13.33
CA THR A 279 34.19 14.30 14.10
C THR A 279 34.24 13.79 15.55
N ARG A 280 33.61 14.49 16.49
CA ARG A 280 33.48 14.08 17.89
C ARG A 280 32.07 14.26 18.41
N ARG A 281 31.61 13.35 19.25
CA ARG A 281 30.34 13.44 19.97
C ARG A 281 30.51 14.25 21.26
N ILE A 282 29.60 15.19 21.50
CA ILE A 282 29.56 15.99 22.74
C ILE A 282 28.17 15.88 23.38
N GLU A 283 28.12 15.76 24.71
CA GLU A 283 26.86 15.87 25.46
C GLU A 283 26.40 17.31 25.55
N LEU A 284 25.10 17.53 25.32
CA LEU A 284 24.48 18.84 25.46
C LEU A 284 24.01 19.10 26.90
N SER A 285 24.23 20.31 27.38
CA SER A 285 23.69 20.76 28.68
C SER A 285 22.15 20.70 28.67
N ALA A 286 21.52 20.53 29.86
CA ALA A 286 20.06 20.45 29.99
C ALA A 286 19.33 21.63 29.31
N ASN A 287 19.82 22.87 29.54
CA ASN A 287 19.23 24.06 28.91
C ASN A 287 19.27 24.01 27.37
N ARG A 288 20.33 23.45 26.80
CA ARG A 288 20.48 23.35 25.32
C ARG A 288 19.64 22.22 24.75
N ARG A 289 19.47 21.13 25.48
CA ARG A 289 18.58 20.02 25.10
C ARG A 289 17.12 20.47 24.91
N GLU A 290 16.65 21.35 25.82
CA GLU A 290 15.29 21.88 25.87
C GLU A 290 15.06 23.13 25.01
N SER A 291 16.12 23.75 24.46
CA SER A 291 15.99 24.93 23.61
C SER A 291 15.67 24.58 22.16
N ARG A 292 14.90 25.46 21.52
CA ARG A 292 14.65 25.38 20.05
C ARG A 292 15.97 25.53 19.28
N VAL A 293 16.13 24.72 18.23
CA VAL A 293 17.28 24.79 17.32
C VAL A 293 17.13 25.94 16.33
N LEU A 294 15.93 26.12 15.78
CA LEU A 294 15.62 27.16 14.79
C LEU A 294 14.52 28.10 15.28
N THR A 295 14.65 29.37 14.91
CA THR A 295 13.58 30.40 15.07
C THR A 295 12.58 30.27 13.91
N ASP A 296 11.38 30.90 14.08
CA ASP A 296 10.36 30.89 13.04
C ASP A 296 10.83 31.58 11.74
N ASP A 297 11.66 32.64 11.83
CA ASP A 297 12.21 33.33 10.65
C ASP A 297 13.25 32.46 9.92
N GLN A 298 14.05 31.68 10.68
CA GLN A 298 14.98 30.73 10.11
C GLN A 298 14.23 29.58 9.42
N LEU A 299 13.13 29.07 10.01
CA LEU A 299 12.28 28.06 9.37
C LEU A 299 11.72 28.57 8.04
N ARG A 300 11.16 29.79 8.01
CA ARG A 300 10.64 30.39 6.74
C ARG A 300 11.72 30.52 5.70
N THR A 301 12.91 30.98 6.10
CA THR A 301 14.05 31.12 5.18
C THR A 301 14.46 29.76 4.58
N LEU A 302 14.57 28.73 5.42
CA LEU A 302 14.95 27.38 5.01
C LEU A 302 13.90 26.76 4.09
N VAL A 303 12.61 26.88 4.44
CA VAL A 303 11.49 26.40 3.61
C VAL A 303 11.49 27.08 2.25
N GLY A 304 11.72 28.40 2.18
CA GLY A 304 11.85 29.12 0.92
C GLY A 304 13.02 28.65 0.03
N LEU A 305 14.12 28.18 0.63
CA LEU A 305 15.20 27.52 -0.11
C LEU A 305 14.76 26.16 -0.66
N GLY A 306 14.01 25.38 0.14
CA GLY A 306 13.45 24.10 -0.28
C GLY A 306 12.46 24.23 -1.43
N GLU A 307 11.55 25.22 -1.40
CA GLU A 307 10.59 25.48 -2.49
C GLU A 307 11.31 25.83 -3.81
N ARG A 308 12.41 26.57 -3.72
CA ARG A 308 13.24 26.87 -4.90
C ARG A 308 13.92 25.60 -5.43
N ALA A 309 14.41 24.72 -4.56
CA ALA A 309 14.99 23.43 -4.94
C ALA A 309 13.93 22.53 -5.60
N GLU A 310 12.72 22.41 -5.00
CA GLU A 310 11.60 21.67 -5.56
C GLU A 310 11.20 22.18 -6.95
N THR A 311 11.08 23.50 -7.10
CA THR A 311 10.75 24.13 -8.40
C THR A 311 11.79 23.81 -9.46
N LEU A 312 13.06 23.83 -9.09
CA LEU A 312 14.18 23.55 -10.01
C LEU A 312 14.23 22.08 -10.44
N LEU A 313 14.06 21.15 -9.47
CA LEU A 313 14.19 19.71 -9.69
C LEU A 313 12.87 19.02 -10.10
N GLY A 314 11.74 19.76 -10.05
CA GLY A 314 10.45 19.33 -10.58
C GLY A 314 9.66 18.33 -9.74
N ALA A 315 10.11 18.02 -8.52
CA ALA A 315 9.46 17.10 -7.60
C ALA A 315 9.69 17.54 -6.15
N PRO A 316 8.82 17.15 -5.17
CA PRO A 316 9.08 17.34 -3.75
C PRO A 316 10.42 16.75 -3.32
N GLN A 317 11.16 17.50 -2.50
CA GLN A 317 12.55 17.23 -2.15
C GLN A 317 12.72 16.91 -0.66
N ASP A 318 13.60 15.95 -0.40
CA ASP A 318 14.27 15.66 0.85
C ASP A 318 15.64 16.35 0.78
N VAL A 319 15.84 17.40 1.61
CA VAL A 319 16.99 18.30 1.53
C VAL A 319 17.77 18.26 2.84
N GLU A 320 19.04 17.80 2.78
CA GLU A 320 19.97 17.97 3.90
C GLU A 320 20.52 19.41 3.90
N TRP A 321 20.52 20.04 5.06
CA TRP A 321 20.96 21.42 5.21
C TRP A 321 21.86 21.60 6.44
N ALA A 322 22.66 22.66 6.43
CA ALA A 322 23.38 23.13 7.59
C ALA A 322 23.25 24.64 7.75
N LEU A 323 23.32 25.09 9.01
CA LEU A 323 23.37 26.50 9.40
C LEU A 323 24.78 26.84 9.87
N THR A 324 25.49 27.68 9.14
CA THR A 324 26.85 28.16 9.45
C THR A 324 26.90 29.67 9.33
N ASP A 325 27.52 30.36 10.28
CA ASP A 325 27.60 31.84 10.33
C ASP A 325 26.27 32.54 10.11
N GLY A 326 25.18 31.95 10.56
CA GLY A 326 23.81 32.45 10.42
C GLY A 326 23.20 32.32 9.02
N GLN A 327 23.87 31.61 8.11
CA GLN A 327 23.38 31.33 6.75
C GLN A 327 23.14 29.84 6.54
N PHE A 328 22.08 29.52 5.83
CA PHE A 328 21.80 28.13 5.41
C PHE A 328 22.62 27.75 4.20
N VAL A 329 23.12 26.52 4.18
CA VAL A 329 23.70 25.86 3.02
C VAL A 329 23.00 24.51 2.79
N LEU A 330 22.81 24.16 1.52
CA LEU A 330 22.20 22.89 1.11
C LEU A 330 23.31 21.87 0.83
N LEU A 331 23.26 20.73 1.50
CA LEU A 331 24.29 19.70 1.46
C LEU A 331 23.94 18.53 0.55
N GLN A 332 22.63 18.26 0.37
CA GLN A 332 22.09 17.24 -0.51
C GLN A 332 20.64 17.57 -0.83
N SER A 333 20.15 17.16 -2.00
CA SER A 333 18.73 17.20 -2.34
C SER A 333 18.38 15.98 -3.17
N ARG A 334 17.29 15.28 -2.82
CA ARG A 334 16.76 14.13 -3.54
C ARG A 334 15.24 14.14 -3.55
N PRO A 335 14.59 13.51 -4.55
CA PRO A 335 13.14 13.40 -4.58
C PRO A 335 12.60 12.59 -3.37
N ILE A 336 11.47 13.00 -2.80
CA ILE A 336 10.74 12.20 -1.82
C ILE A 336 9.98 11.10 -2.56
N THR A 337 10.45 9.86 -2.48
CA THR A 337 9.87 8.71 -3.22
C THR A 337 8.70 8.04 -2.49
N SER A 338 8.50 8.33 -1.20
CA SER A 338 7.45 7.72 -0.36
C SER A 338 6.07 8.37 -0.51
N LEU A 339 5.97 9.49 -1.23
CA LEU A 339 4.70 10.21 -1.38
C LEU A 339 3.74 9.46 -2.30
N PHE A 340 2.50 9.31 -1.85
CA PHE A 340 1.44 8.79 -2.71
C PHE A 340 1.22 9.72 -3.91
N PRO A 341 1.06 9.20 -5.15
CA PRO A 341 0.91 10.03 -6.34
C PRO A 341 -0.29 10.98 -6.27
N ARG A 342 -0.16 12.17 -6.87
CA ARG A 342 -1.29 13.10 -6.98
C ARG A 342 -2.39 12.50 -7.86
N PRO A 343 -3.67 12.64 -7.47
CA PRO A 343 -4.79 12.25 -8.33
C PRO A 343 -4.78 12.98 -9.67
N SER A 344 -5.01 12.24 -10.75
CA SER A 344 -5.04 12.74 -12.13
C SER A 344 -6.36 12.33 -12.81
N PRO A 345 -6.99 13.22 -13.61
CA PRO A 345 -6.61 14.59 -13.88
C PRO A 345 -6.88 15.54 -12.69
N PRO A 346 -6.15 16.67 -12.61
CA PRO A 346 -6.39 17.67 -11.56
C PRO A 346 -7.76 18.32 -11.71
N PRO A 347 -8.35 18.89 -10.62
CA PRO A 347 -9.64 19.56 -10.68
C PRO A 347 -9.54 20.85 -11.51
N VAL A 348 -10.56 21.08 -12.35
CA VAL A 348 -10.60 22.23 -13.26
C VAL A 348 -10.95 23.55 -12.56
N ASP A 349 -11.54 23.50 -11.37
CA ASP A 349 -11.96 24.68 -10.59
C ASP A 349 -10.84 25.24 -9.68
N GLY A 350 -9.68 24.58 -9.65
CA GLY A 350 -8.52 24.97 -8.82
C GLY A 350 -8.78 24.93 -7.32
N ARG A 351 -9.87 24.29 -6.85
CA ARG A 351 -10.24 24.15 -5.45
C ARG A 351 -9.81 22.79 -4.91
N LEU A 352 -9.79 22.66 -3.59
CA LEU A 352 -9.55 21.40 -2.92
C LEU A 352 -10.68 20.40 -3.23
N HIS A 353 -10.34 19.27 -3.80
CA HIS A 353 -11.23 18.12 -3.97
C HIS A 353 -10.81 16.97 -3.06
N VAL A 354 -11.78 16.18 -2.62
CA VAL A 354 -11.60 15.01 -1.76
C VAL A 354 -12.13 13.78 -2.48
N TYR A 355 -11.28 12.78 -2.55
CA TYR A 355 -11.54 11.56 -3.28
C TYR A 355 -11.49 10.36 -2.35
N VAL A 356 -12.41 9.41 -2.54
CA VAL A 356 -12.51 8.16 -1.79
C VAL A 356 -12.10 7.00 -2.69
N SER A 357 -11.25 6.11 -2.18
CA SER A 357 -10.80 4.92 -2.90
C SER A 357 -11.96 3.96 -3.17
N MET A 358 -12.19 3.66 -4.45
CA MET A 358 -13.18 2.66 -4.88
C MET A 358 -12.81 1.26 -4.35
N GLY A 359 -11.54 0.91 -4.38
CA GLY A 359 -11.07 -0.38 -3.90
C GLY A 359 -11.29 -0.56 -2.41
N HIS A 360 -10.98 0.44 -1.58
CA HIS A 360 -11.21 0.37 -0.13
C HIS A 360 -12.70 0.21 0.22
N MET A 361 -13.61 0.81 -0.57
CA MET A 361 -15.05 0.60 -0.38
C MET A 361 -15.50 -0.84 -0.66
N GLN A 362 -14.74 -1.57 -1.48
CA GLN A 362 -15.00 -2.97 -1.84
C GLN A 362 -14.13 -3.97 -1.04
N ALA A 363 -13.28 -3.48 -0.13
CA ALA A 363 -12.24 -4.26 0.56
C ALA A 363 -11.23 -4.94 -0.40
N MET A 364 -10.97 -4.30 -1.54
CA MET A 364 -10.02 -4.71 -2.58
C MET A 364 -9.11 -3.51 -2.94
N PRO A 365 -8.21 -3.09 -2.04
CA PRO A 365 -7.44 -1.83 -2.17
C PRO A 365 -6.25 -1.93 -3.11
N GLU A 366 -5.98 -3.09 -3.71
CA GLU A 366 -4.83 -3.33 -4.56
C GLU A 366 -4.85 -2.46 -5.83
N ALA A 367 -3.66 -2.26 -6.41
CA ALA A 367 -3.54 -1.57 -7.69
C ALA A 367 -4.08 -2.44 -8.84
N MET A 368 -4.69 -1.81 -9.81
CA MET A 368 -5.23 -2.42 -11.02
C MET A 368 -4.44 -1.94 -12.26
N PRO A 369 -4.22 -2.79 -13.27
CA PRO A 369 -3.56 -2.38 -14.50
C PRO A 369 -4.41 -1.37 -15.30
N PRO A 370 -3.79 -0.66 -16.29
CA PRO A 370 -4.42 0.47 -16.99
C PRO A 370 -5.80 0.18 -17.57
N LEU A 371 -5.96 -0.92 -18.31
CA LEU A 371 -7.23 -1.24 -18.98
C LEU A 371 -8.37 -1.48 -17.97
N VAL A 372 -8.08 -2.15 -16.87
CA VAL A 372 -9.07 -2.42 -15.81
C VAL A 372 -9.55 -1.10 -15.17
N ARG A 373 -8.63 -0.16 -14.94
CA ARG A 373 -8.98 1.17 -14.44
C ARG A 373 -9.89 1.91 -15.41
N ASP A 374 -9.62 1.83 -16.71
CA ASP A 374 -10.46 2.45 -17.73
C ASP A 374 -11.86 1.85 -17.79
N VAL A 375 -12.02 0.52 -17.58
CA VAL A 375 -13.33 -0.11 -17.44
C VAL A 375 -14.11 0.52 -16.27
N TRP A 376 -13.51 0.58 -15.09
CA TRP A 376 -14.20 1.13 -13.90
C TRP A 376 -14.47 2.63 -14.00
N ARG A 377 -13.59 3.39 -14.62
CA ARG A 377 -13.81 4.82 -14.88
C ARG A 377 -14.97 5.05 -15.84
N THR A 378 -15.01 4.25 -16.91
CA THR A 378 -16.12 4.30 -17.89
C THR A 378 -17.43 3.90 -17.21
N TYR A 379 -17.42 2.83 -16.40
CA TYR A 379 -18.57 2.39 -15.62
C TYR A 379 -19.12 3.51 -14.70
N THR A 380 -18.25 4.11 -13.90
CA THR A 380 -18.63 5.17 -12.95
C THR A 380 -19.10 6.43 -13.69
N GLY A 381 -18.44 6.81 -14.79
CA GLY A 381 -18.84 7.91 -15.65
C GLY A 381 -20.25 7.70 -16.24
N ASN A 382 -20.52 6.52 -16.77
CA ASN A 382 -21.83 6.17 -17.33
C ASN A 382 -22.94 6.17 -16.24
N ALA A 383 -22.60 5.75 -15.00
CA ALA A 383 -23.51 5.80 -13.86
C ALA A 383 -23.96 7.23 -13.56
N LEU A 384 -23.01 8.15 -13.46
CA LEU A 384 -23.28 9.55 -13.13
C LEU A 384 -23.94 10.30 -14.27
N SER A 385 -23.54 10.05 -15.53
CA SER A 385 -24.20 10.59 -16.72
C SER A 385 -25.64 10.14 -16.81
N SER A 386 -25.94 8.89 -16.52
CA SER A 386 -27.31 8.37 -16.50
C SER A 386 -28.18 9.04 -15.43
N ALA A 387 -27.58 9.42 -14.29
CA ALA A 387 -28.21 10.21 -13.24
C ALA A 387 -28.27 11.71 -13.58
N GLY A 388 -27.57 12.16 -14.63
CA GLY A 388 -27.47 13.59 -15.02
C GLY A 388 -26.60 14.38 -14.04
N LEU A 389 -25.65 13.71 -13.38
CA LEU A 389 -24.76 14.30 -12.39
C LEU A 389 -23.40 14.70 -12.99
N ASP A 390 -23.11 14.30 -14.22
CA ASP A 390 -21.90 14.59 -14.97
C ASP A 390 -21.52 16.08 -15.02
N ALA A 391 -22.50 16.95 -15.33
CA ALA A 391 -22.30 18.39 -15.38
C ALA A 391 -22.00 19.02 -14.00
N SER A 392 -22.37 18.34 -12.90
CA SER A 392 -22.19 18.84 -11.53
C SER A 392 -20.87 18.39 -10.90
N PHE A 393 -20.31 17.27 -11.37
CA PHE A 393 -19.12 16.62 -10.79
C PHE A 393 -17.88 16.74 -11.67
N GLY A 394 -17.98 17.23 -12.92
CA GLY A 394 -16.87 17.25 -13.85
C GLY A 394 -16.37 15.84 -14.16
N ASN A 395 -15.13 15.53 -13.78
CA ASN A 395 -14.62 14.14 -13.83
C ASN A 395 -14.89 13.46 -12.48
N PRO A 396 -15.86 12.55 -12.40
CA PRO A 396 -16.26 11.92 -11.13
C PRO A 396 -15.24 10.92 -10.59
N THR A 397 -14.24 10.57 -11.41
CA THR A 397 -13.19 9.62 -11.04
C THR A 397 -11.83 10.13 -11.44
N VAL A 398 -10.87 9.89 -10.57
CA VAL A 398 -9.44 10.16 -10.80
C VAL A 398 -8.62 8.91 -10.54
N GLU A 399 -7.40 8.88 -11.07
CA GLU A 399 -6.44 7.82 -10.83
C GLU A 399 -5.27 8.32 -9.99
N ALA A 400 -4.80 7.48 -9.06
CA ALA A 400 -3.55 7.69 -8.34
C ALA A 400 -2.98 6.35 -7.88
N GLY A 401 -1.67 6.13 -8.03
CA GLY A 401 -1.01 4.90 -7.58
C GLY A 401 -1.66 3.61 -8.11
N GLY A 402 -2.05 3.59 -9.38
CA GLY A 402 -2.71 2.42 -10.00
C GLY A 402 -4.13 2.15 -9.52
N ARG A 403 -4.80 3.09 -8.87
CA ARG A 403 -6.14 2.91 -8.27
C ARG A 403 -7.12 3.96 -8.76
N VAL A 404 -8.42 3.64 -8.69
CA VAL A 404 -9.51 4.54 -9.05
C VAL A 404 -10.11 5.14 -7.77
N PHE A 405 -10.27 6.45 -7.77
CA PHE A 405 -10.87 7.23 -6.69
C PHE A 405 -12.10 7.98 -7.19
N ILE A 406 -13.10 8.12 -6.31
CA ILE A 406 -14.39 8.78 -6.59
C ILE A 406 -14.42 10.14 -5.90
N ASP A 407 -14.78 11.18 -6.63
CA ASP A 407 -14.96 12.53 -6.09
C ASP A 407 -16.21 12.64 -5.23
N VAL A 408 -16.02 12.93 -3.94
CA VAL A 408 -17.12 13.11 -2.98
C VAL A 408 -17.28 14.57 -2.52
N THR A 409 -16.52 15.48 -3.09
CA THR A 409 -16.42 16.88 -2.67
C THR A 409 -17.76 17.59 -2.66
N SER A 410 -18.58 17.38 -3.68
CA SER A 410 -19.92 18.00 -3.77
C SER A 410 -20.85 17.58 -2.64
N PHE A 411 -20.74 16.33 -2.16
CA PHE A 411 -21.47 15.85 -1.00
C PHE A 411 -20.96 16.50 0.29
N LEU A 412 -19.64 16.66 0.43
CA LEU A 412 -19.01 17.26 1.61
C LEU A 412 -19.32 18.76 1.74
N ARG A 413 -19.51 19.47 0.62
CA ARG A 413 -19.91 20.89 0.59
C ARG A 413 -21.39 21.14 0.94
N HIS A 414 -22.22 20.11 1.09
CA HIS A 414 -23.63 20.24 1.43
C HIS A 414 -23.91 19.71 2.85
N PRO A 415 -24.30 20.54 3.84
CA PRO A 415 -24.31 20.17 5.26
C PRO A 415 -25.11 18.90 5.60
N LYS A 416 -26.29 18.72 4.96
CA LYS A 416 -27.12 17.51 5.19
C LYS A 416 -26.58 16.26 4.50
N LEU A 417 -25.95 16.42 3.34
CA LEU A 417 -25.36 15.31 2.60
C LEU A 417 -24.00 14.92 3.19
N GLN A 418 -23.28 15.88 3.77
CA GLN A 418 -22.02 15.65 4.46
C GLN A 418 -22.19 14.67 5.63
N SER A 419 -23.06 14.99 6.59
CA SER A 419 -23.33 14.09 7.73
C SER A 419 -23.86 12.74 7.26
N TRP A 420 -24.82 12.77 6.32
CA TRP A 420 -25.40 11.54 5.77
C TRP A 420 -24.34 10.64 5.11
N LEU A 421 -23.40 11.22 4.32
CA LEU A 421 -22.34 10.47 3.64
C LEU A 421 -21.38 9.86 4.66
N ILE A 422 -20.90 10.66 5.62
CA ILE A 422 -19.96 10.24 6.66
C ILE A 422 -20.58 9.10 7.48
N ASP A 423 -21.84 9.24 7.93
CA ASP A 423 -22.53 8.21 8.72
C ASP A 423 -22.77 6.91 7.92
N ARG A 424 -23.06 7.03 6.61
CA ARG A 424 -23.27 5.84 5.77
C ARG A 424 -21.99 5.11 5.45
N ILE A 425 -20.93 5.85 5.19
CA ILE A 425 -19.60 5.25 4.94
C ILE A 425 -19.05 4.61 6.21
N ALA A 426 -19.33 5.15 7.41
CA ALA A 426 -18.91 4.54 8.67
C ALA A 426 -19.39 3.08 8.83
N ALA A 427 -20.58 2.75 8.33
CA ALA A 427 -21.09 1.38 8.33
C ALA A 427 -20.34 0.45 7.37
N ILE A 428 -19.72 0.98 6.31
CA ILE A 428 -19.02 0.22 5.26
C ILE A 428 -17.52 0.15 5.56
N ASN A 429 -16.93 1.32 5.82
CA ASN A 429 -15.48 1.48 6.03
C ASN A 429 -15.22 2.66 6.99
N GLU A 430 -14.87 2.34 8.24
CA GLU A 430 -14.65 3.33 9.28
C GLU A 430 -13.44 4.25 9.00
N PRO A 431 -12.28 3.76 8.50
CA PRO A 431 -11.16 4.61 8.11
C PRO A 431 -11.50 5.68 7.06
N ILE A 432 -12.37 5.37 6.10
CA ILE A 432 -12.84 6.37 5.13
C ILE A 432 -13.68 7.42 5.84
N SER A 433 -14.64 7.02 6.67
CA SER A 433 -15.53 7.93 7.38
C SER A 433 -14.78 8.88 8.31
N THR A 434 -13.84 8.36 9.09
CA THR A 434 -13.01 9.17 10.00
C THR A 434 -12.05 10.08 9.22
N GLY A 435 -11.50 9.62 8.09
CA GLY A 435 -10.70 10.45 7.21
C GLY A 435 -11.49 11.62 6.62
N LEU A 436 -12.72 11.37 6.15
CA LEU A 436 -13.61 12.43 5.67
C LEU A 436 -13.98 13.44 6.77
N ALA A 437 -14.27 12.96 7.97
CA ALA A 437 -14.54 13.83 9.12
C ALA A 437 -13.32 14.68 9.51
N ALA A 438 -12.12 14.09 9.49
CA ALA A 438 -10.88 14.76 9.82
C ALA A 438 -10.57 15.90 8.83
N ILE A 439 -10.69 15.66 7.52
CA ILE A 439 -10.40 16.73 6.52
C ILE A 439 -11.43 17.86 6.61
N VAL A 440 -12.71 17.55 6.82
CA VAL A 440 -13.76 18.56 6.99
C VAL A 440 -13.51 19.40 8.24
N SER A 441 -13.09 18.81 9.35
CA SER A 441 -12.81 19.55 10.60
C SER A 441 -11.56 20.41 10.52
N ARG A 442 -10.52 19.96 9.79
CA ARG A 442 -9.27 20.71 9.62
C ARG A 442 -9.38 21.90 8.65
N ARG A 443 -10.25 21.80 7.65
CA ARG A 443 -10.42 22.82 6.59
C ARG A 443 -11.88 23.21 6.39
N PRO A 444 -12.59 23.70 7.42
CA PRO A 444 -14.03 23.98 7.35
C PRO A 444 -14.41 25.02 6.30
N GLU A 445 -13.52 25.96 5.97
CA GLU A 445 -13.71 27.02 4.96
C GLU A 445 -13.85 26.44 3.54
N GLU A 446 -13.19 25.30 3.24
CA GLU A 446 -13.27 24.62 1.93
C GLU A 446 -14.61 23.92 1.73
N PHE A 447 -15.25 23.51 2.83
CA PHE A 447 -16.53 22.79 2.84
C PHE A 447 -17.70 23.67 3.31
N ALA A 448 -17.46 24.96 3.52
CA ALA A 448 -18.53 25.89 3.90
C ALA A 448 -19.60 25.97 2.79
N PHE A 449 -20.85 25.74 3.19
CA PHE A 449 -22.01 25.84 2.27
C PHE A 449 -22.25 27.30 1.86
N ARG A 450 -21.97 27.61 0.61
CA ARG A 450 -22.13 28.98 0.08
C ARG A 450 -23.57 29.32 -0.37
N GLY A 451 -24.54 28.51 0.04
CA GLY A 451 -25.95 28.69 -0.31
C GLY A 451 -26.29 28.31 -1.76
N VAL A 452 -27.57 28.01 -2.00
CA VAL A 452 -28.07 27.82 -3.37
C VAL A 452 -28.39 29.21 -3.91
N THR A 453 -27.60 29.71 -4.85
CA THR A 453 -27.93 30.94 -5.56
C THR A 453 -29.21 30.72 -6.35
N VAL A 454 -30.05 31.74 -6.47
CA VAL A 454 -31.32 31.68 -7.24
C VAL A 454 -31.06 31.18 -8.67
N GLY A 455 -29.87 31.45 -9.23
CA GLY A 455 -29.44 30.92 -10.54
C GLY A 455 -29.15 29.42 -10.58
N ALA A 456 -28.87 28.77 -9.45
CA ALA A 456 -28.61 27.32 -9.38
C ALA A 456 -29.90 26.48 -9.16
N LEU A 457 -31.02 27.12 -8.80
CA LEU A 457 -32.32 26.46 -8.63
C LEU A 457 -32.80 25.63 -9.84
N PRO A 458 -32.67 26.11 -11.10
CA PRO A 458 -33.04 25.31 -12.27
C PRO A 458 -32.23 24.04 -12.39
N GLY A 459 -30.91 24.08 -12.12
CA GLY A 459 -30.04 22.91 -12.12
C GLY A 459 -30.42 21.89 -11.03
N TYR A 460 -30.77 22.33 -9.83
CA TYR A 460 -31.26 21.45 -8.77
C TYR A 460 -32.56 20.74 -9.11
N VAL A 461 -33.52 21.49 -9.71
CA VAL A 461 -34.80 20.94 -10.16
C VAL A 461 -34.60 19.96 -11.30
N GLU A 462 -33.68 20.27 -12.22
CA GLU A 462 -33.32 19.40 -13.33
C GLU A 462 -32.63 18.11 -12.86
N THR A 463 -31.65 18.20 -11.97
CA THR A 463 -30.95 17.05 -11.39
C THR A 463 -31.92 16.16 -10.60
N THR A 464 -32.77 16.76 -9.76
CA THR A 464 -33.81 16.01 -9.04
C THR A 464 -34.80 15.36 -10.02
N GLY A 465 -35.21 16.05 -11.07
CA GLY A 465 -36.07 15.51 -12.13
C GLY A 465 -35.42 14.35 -12.91
N ARG A 466 -34.13 14.41 -13.14
CA ARG A 466 -33.35 13.34 -13.80
C ARG A 466 -33.24 12.12 -12.89
N LEU A 467 -32.94 12.33 -11.60
CA LEU A 467 -32.87 11.26 -10.60
C LEU A 467 -34.23 10.56 -10.41
N VAL A 468 -35.33 11.32 -10.35
CA VAL A 468 -36.70 10.75 -10.31
C VAL A 468 -37.00 9.96 -11.57
N ARG A 469 -36.58 10.43 -12.76
CA ARG A 469 -36.73 9.68 -14.01
C ARG A 469 -35.91 8.41 -14.08
N LEU A 470 -34.73 8.39 -13.43
CA LEU A 470 -33.87 7.22 -13.36
C LEU A 470 -34.45 6.15 -12.39
N ILE A 471 -34.83 6.56 -11.17
CA ILE A 471 -35.28 5.65 -10.10
C ILE A 471 -36.77 5.40 -10.13
N GLY A 472 -37.54 6.35 -10.60
CA GLY A 472 -39.03 6.29 -10.63
C GLY A 472 -39.63 5.01 -11.25
N PRO A 473 -39.08 4.52 -12.39
CA PRO A 473 -39.56 3.26 -12.98
C PRO A 473 -39.29 2.03 -12.10
N ALA A 474 -38.30 2.07 -11.22
CA ALA A 474 -37.98 0.99 -10.27
C ALA A 474 -38.92 0.99 -9.04
N ALA A 475 -39.48 2.12 -8.67
CA ALA A 475 -40.25 2.31 -7.42
C ALA A 475 -41.39 1.29 -7.21
N PRO A 476 -42.22 0.96 -8.20
CA PRO A 476 -43.28 -0.06 -8.02
C PRO A 476 -42.70 -1.44 -7.69
N GLY A 477 -41.60 -1.81 -8.36
CA GLY A 477 -40.90 -3.06 -8.11
C GLY A 477 -40.26 -3.11 -6.71
N ILE A 478 -39.63 -2.02 -6.28
CA ILE A 478 -39.03 -1.87 -4.94
C ILE A 478 -40.14 -2.04 -3.87
N VAL A 479 -41.23 -1.29 -3.98
CA VAL A 479 -42.31 -1.35 -3.03
C VAL A 479 -42.91 -2.76 -2.98
N ARG A 480 -43.19 -3.37 -4.12
CA ARG A 480 -43.70 -4.74 -4.20
C ARG A 480 -42.81 -5.75 -3.50
N ASN A 481 -41.48 -5.68 -3.75
CA ASN A 481 -40.54 -6.65 -3.23
C ASN A 481 -40.30 -6.43 -1.71
N ILE A 482 -40.29 -5.19 -1.24
CA ILE A 482 -40.20 -4.90 0.21
C ILE A 482 -41.49 -5.38 0.92
N LEU A 483 -42.68 -5.09 0.38
CA LEU A 483 -43.96 -5.57 0.95
C LEU A 483 -44.06 -7.10 0.88
N GLY A 484 -43.55 -7.71 -0.18
CA GLY A 484 -43.44 -9.17 -0.32
C GLY A 484 -42.58 -9.75 0.80
N ALA A 485 -41.36 -9.20 1.03
CA ALA A 485 -40.47 -9.62 2.10
C ALA A 485 -41.09 -9.48 3.49
N LEU A 486 -41.76 -8.35 3.77
CA LEU A 486 -42.50 -8.13 5.01
C LEU A 486 -43.67 -9.12 5.21
N ALA A 487 -44.23 -9.61 4.11
CA ALA A 487 -45.32 -10.63 4.11
C ALA A 487 -44.78 -12.08 4.13
N GLY A 488 -43.48 -12.29 4.31
CA GLY A 488 -42.84 -13.60 4.30
C GLY A 488 -42.68 -14.23 2.89
N ARG A 489 -42.73 -13.39 1.84
CA ARG A 489 -42.48 -13.75 0.44
C ARG A 489 -41.14 -13.13 0.01
N GLY A 490 -40.09 -13.43 0.74
CA GLY A 490 -38.73 -13.00 0.41
C GLY A 490 -38.25 -13.65 -0.91
N PRO A 491 -37.13 -13.18 -1.47
CA PRO A 491 -36.50 -13.81 -2.61
C PRO A 491 -36.08 -15.24 -2.26
N THR A 492 -36.10 -16.13 -3.25
CA THR A 492 -35.67 -17.52 -3.09
C THR A 492 -34.42 -17.78 -3.90
N PRO A 493 -33.55 -18.73 -3.48
CA PRO A 493 -32.34 -19.07 -4.25
C PRO A 493 -32.63 -19.58 -5.65
N ASP A 494 -33.74 -20.30 -5.81
CA ASP A 494 -34.17 -20.90 -7.08
C ASP A 494 -34.90 -19.90 -8.00
N ASP A 495 -34.86 -18.60 -7.65
CA ASP A 495 -35.45 -17.55 -8.50
C ASP A 495 -34.54 -17.34 -9.73
N GLU A 496 -34.92 -17.95 -10.87
CA GLU A 496 -34.28 -17.72 -12.17
C GLU A 496 -34.06 -16.22 -12.52
N SER A 497 -34.69 -15.32 -11.75
CA SER A 497 -34.49 -13.89 -11.94
C SER A 497 -33.08 -13.41 -11.63
N TRP A 498 -32.34 -14.10 -10.76
CA TRP A 498 -30.92 -13.80 -10.46
C TRP A 498 -30.04 -14.20 -11.62
N THR A 499 -30.17 -15.44 -12.10
CA THR A 499 -29.43 -15.94 -13.25
C THR A 499 -29.69 -15.08 -14.50
N ARG A 500 -30.95 -14.73 -14.76
CA ARG A 500 -31.32 -13.80 -15.84
C ARG A 500 -30.72 -12.41 -15.69
N MET A 501 -30.39 -11.97 -14.47
CA MET A 501 -29.67 -10.72 -14.26
C MET A 501 -28.22 -10.83 -14.73
N GLY A 502 -27.52 -11.91 -14.36
CA GLY A 502 -26.18 -12.19 -14.83
C GLY A 502 -26.12 -12.37 -16.34
N ASP A 503 -27.04 -13.19 -16.90
CA ASP A 503 -27.15 -13.45 -18.34
C ASP A 503 -27.35 -12.18 -19.15
N LEU A 504 -28.05 -11.18 -18.59
CA LEU A 504 -28.21 -9.90 -19.24
C LEU A 504 -26.87 -9.18 -19.48
N PHE A 505 -26.00 -9.17 -18.48
CA PHE A 505 -24.67 -8.51 -18.57
C PHE A 505 -23.67 -9.35 -19.33
N VAL A 506 -23.75 -10.66 -19.24
CA VAL A 506 -22.96 -11.61 -20.03
C VAL A 506 -23.32 -11.49 -21.51
N GLY A 507 -24.62 -11.62 -21.86
CA GLY A 507 -25.09 -11.60 -23.23
C GLY A 507 -24.80 -10.28 -23.96
N GLN A 508 -24.87 -9.12 -23.25
CA GLN A 508 -24.52 -7.83 -23.85
C GLN A 508 -23.11 -7.82 -24.47
N VAL A 509 -22.19 -8.59 -23.89
CA VAL A 509 -20.80 -8.63 -24.32
C VAL A 509 -20.54 -9.82 -25.25
N THR A 510 -21.12 -10.99 -24.96
CA THR A 510 -20.87 -12.22 -25.73
C THR A 510 -21.66 -12.30 -27.03
N ASP A 511 -22.83 -11.64 -27.11
CA ASP A 511 -23.71 -11.70 -28.31
C ASP A 511 -23.23 -10.80 -29.47
N ALA A 512 -22.23 -9.92 -29.21
CA ALA A 512 -21.66 -9.11 -30.29
C ALA A 512 -20.92 -9.98 -31.34
N PRO A 513 -21.06 -9.64 -32.65
CA PRO A 513 -20.74 -10.58 -33.72
C PRO A 513 -19.24 -10.83 -33.90
N THR A 514 -18.38 -9.90 -33.54
CA THR A 514 -16.93 -10.00 -33.73
C THR A 514 -16.19 -9.79 -32.41
N PRO A 515 -14.96 -10.33 -32.25
CA PRO A 515 -14.17 -10.13 -31.03
C PRO A 515 -13.94 -8.65 -30.74
N GLU A 516 -13.69 -7.81 -31.74
CA GLU A 516 -13.49 -6.37 -31.60
C GLU A 516 -14.78 -5.69 -31.07
N ALA A 517 -15.93 -6.08 -31.61
CA ALA A 517 -17.23 -5.59 -31.17
C ALA A 517 -17.53 -6.04 -29.73
N ARG A 518 -17.12 -7.25 -29.33
CA ARG A 518 -17.25 -7.75 -27.97
C ARG A 518 -16.39 -6.93 -27.01
N ALA A 519 -15.12 -6.67 -27.34
CA ALA A 519 -14.23 -5.84 -26.53
C ALA A 519 -14.80 -4.43 -26.31
N ARG A 520 -15.37 -3.80 -27.36
CA ARG A 520 -16.05 -2.49 -27.24
C ARG A 520 -17.29 -2.56 -26.35
N ALA A 521 -18.06 -3.66 -26.46
CA ALA A 521 -19.26 -3.85 -25.66
C ALA A 521 -18.97 -3.89 -24.15
N VAL A 522 -17.77 -4.28 -23.70
CA VAL A 522 -17.38 -4.23 -22.29
C VAL A 522 -17.50 -2.80 -21.73
N PHE A 523 -17.11 -1.79 -22.50
CA PHE A 523 -17.17 -0.38 -22.09
C PHE A 523 -18.55 0.25 -22.29
N GLU A 524 -19.42 -0.36 -23.07
CA GLU A 524 -20.77 0.10 -23.38
C GLU A 524 -21.86 -0.64 -22.57
N ALA A 525 -21.54 -1.83 -22.04
CA ALA A 525 -22.48 -2.84 -21.54
C ALA A 525 -23.35 -2.38 -20.35
N ILE A 526 -23.03 -1.23 -19.71
CA ILE A 526 -23.72 -0.84 -18.50
C ILE A 526 -24.67 0.33 -18.78
N ASP A 527 -25.88 0.01 -19.18
CA ASP A 527 -27.00 0.93 -19.14
C ASP A 527 -27.55 1.02 -17.70
N PHE A 528 -27.15 2.07 -16.97
CA PHE A 528 -27.64 2.31 -15.62
C PHE A 528 -29.16 2.50 -15.51
N ARG A 529 -29.83 2.96 -16.55
CA ARG A 529 -31.31 3.03 -16.56
C ARG A 529 -31.91 1.63 -16.50
N ARG A 530 -31.31 0.70 -17.26
CA ARG A 530 -31.69 -0.71 -17.26
C ARG A 530 -31.36 -1.36 -15.90
N PHE A 531 -30.17 -1.07 -15.34
CA PHE A 531 -29.77 -1.51 -14.00
C PHE A 531 -30.79 -1.06 -12.95
N PHE A 532 -31.12 0.22 -12.87
CA PHE A 532 -32.09 0.71 -11.89
C PHE A 532 -33.49 0.14 -12.10
N ARG A 533 -33.92 -0.08 -13.33
CA ARG A 533 -35.23 -0.66 -13.62
C ARG A 533 -35.35 -2.14 -13.31
N ASP A 534 -34.31 -2.93 -13.66
CA ASP A 534 -34.40 -4.39 -13.71
C ASP A 534 -33.67 -5.05 -12.52
N VAL A 535 -32.56 -4.47 -12.03
CA VAL A 535 -31.74 -5.02 -10.96
C VAL A 535 -32.11 -4.44 -9.59
N TYR A 536 -32.20 -3.11 -9.50
CA TYR A 536 -32.38 -2.43 -8.23
C TYR A 536 -33.64 -2.88 -7.43
N PRO A 537 -34.82 -3.13 -8.04
CA PRO A 537 -35.95 -3.70 -7.31
C PRO A 537 -35.66 -5.06 -6.68
N ARG A 538 -34.82 -5.90 -7.34
CA ARG A 538 -34.51 -7.24 -6.83
C ARG A 538 -33.61 -7.20 -5.60
N ILE A 539 -32.65 -6.28 -5.56
CA ILE A 539 -31.75 -6.10 -4.40
C ILE A 539 -32.40 -5.29 -3.25
N SER A 540 -33.57 -4.66 -3.48
CA SER A 540 -34.20 -3.80 -2.49
C SER A 540 -34.55 -4.49 -1.16
N PRO A 541 -34.91 -5.79 -1.07
CA PRO A 541 -35.10 -6.48 0.20
C PRO A 541 -33.85 -6.54 1.07
N LEU A 542 -32.66 -6.45 0.48
CA LEU A 542 -31.42 -6.40 1.22
C LEU A 542 -31.30 -5.09 2.03
N PHE A 543 -31.76 -3.96 1.49
CA PHE A 543 -31.79 -2.71 2.25
C PHE A 543 -32.75 -2.80 3.45
N LEU A 544 -33.84 -3.55 3.30
CA LEU A 544 -34.73 -3.87 4.42
C LEU A 544 -34.02 -4.73 5.47
N ALA A 545 -33.26 -5.76 5.04
CA ALA A 545 -32.47 -6.61 5.95
C ALA A 545 -31.48 -5.78 6.78
N PHE A 546 -30.73 -4.87 6.16
CA PHE A 546 -29.80 -3.97 6.87
C PHE A 546 -30.52 -3.04 7.86
N ALA A 547 -31.68 -2.50 7.47
CA ALA A 547 -32.49 -1.67 8.36
C ALA A 547 -33.01 -2.46 9.57
N LEU A 548 -33.49 -3.69 9.36
CA LEU A 548 -33.94 -4.59 10.42
C LEU A 548 -32.79 -5.03 11.32
N GLY A 549 -31.64 -5.40 10.77
CA GLY A 549 -30.45 -5.73 11.52
C GLY A 549 -30.01 -4.59 12.44
N GLY A 550 -29.91 -3.37 11.90
CA GLY A 550 -29.60 -2.18 12.70
C GLY A 550 -30.64 -1.87 13.79
N TRP A 551 -31.91 -2.13 13.52
CA TRP A 551 -32.95 -1.99 14.51
C TRP A 551 -32.84 -3.07 15.61
N LEU A 552 -32.59 -4.34 15.28
CA LEU A 552 -32.39 -5.44 16.22
C LEU A 552 -31.18 -5.15 17.12
N THR A 553 -30.05 -4.72 16.58
CA THR A 553 -28.85 -4.35 17.35
C THR A 553 -29.13 -3.23 18.34
N ARG A 554 -29.87 -2.20 17.95
CA ARG A 554 -30.20 -1.09 18.85
C ARG A 554 -31.20 -1.51 19.93
N THR A 555 -32.23 -2.33 19.59
CA THR A 555 -33.27 -2.75 20.50
C THR A 555 -32.79 -3.75 21.53
N PHE A 556 -31.89 -4.63 21.15
CA PHE A 556 -31.31 -5.68 21.97
C PHE A 556 -29.81 -5.39 22.27
N SER A 557 -29.45 -4.13 22.51
CA SER A 557 -28.06 -3.72 22.81
C SER A 557 -27.45 -4.41 24.02
N GLU A 558 -28.30 -4.90 24.94
CA GLU A 558 -27.88 -5.69 26.10
C GLU A 558 -27.70 -7.21 25.79
N GLN A 559 -28.07 -7.65 24.58
CA GLN A 559 -28.00 -9.03 24.10
C GLN A 559 -27.20 -9.15 22.80
N PRO A 560 -25.98 -8.58 22.70
CA PRO A 560 -25.26 -8.50 21.43
C PRO A 560 -24.88 -9.88 20.87
N THR A 561 -24.62 -10.85 21.75
CA THR A 561 -24.28 -12.23 21.36
C THR A 561 -25.45 -12.91 20.63
N ASP A 562 -26.67 -12.77 21.14
CA ASP A 562 -27.86 -13.37 20.52
C ASP A 562 -28.21 -12.67 19.20
N VAL A 563 -28.08 -11.34 19.14
CA VAL A 563 -28.30 -10.57 17.90
C VAL A 563 -27.29 -11.00 16.81
N ASN A 564 -26.03 -11.22 17.17
CA ASN A 564 -25.04 -11.74 16.25
C ASN A 564 -25.32 -13.20 15.83
N ALA A 565 -25.80 -14.04 16.77
CA ALA A 565 -26.08 -15.45 16.50
C ALA A 565 -27.25 -15.64 15.50
N ILE A 566 -28.30 -14.82 15.55
CA ILE A 566 -29.42 -14.92 14.57
C ILE A 566 -28.99 -14.61 13.13
N GLY A 567 -27.82 -14.00 12.92
CA GLY A 567 -27.20 -13.75 11.61
C GLY A 567 -26.36 -14.91 11.07
N ARG A 568 -26.43 -16.12 11.68
CA ARG A 568 -25.62 -17.29 11.33
C ARG A 568 -26.48 -18.45 10.80
N GLY A 569 -25.78 -19.45 10.21
CA GLY A 569 -26.41 -20.72 9.82
C GLY A 569 -27.36 -20.58 8.62
N PHE A 570 -26.92 -19.96 7.56
CA PHE A 570 -27.68 -19.87 6.29
C PHE A 570 -27.17 -20.92 5.31
N GLU A 571 -27.73 -22.11 5.27
CA GLU A 571 -27.35 -23.20 4.35
C GLU A 571 -27.47 -22.80 2.87
N ARG A 572 -28.34 -21.85 2.57
CA ARG A 572 -28.62 -21.38 1.19
C ARG A 572 -27.75 -20.20 0.76
N ASP A 573 -26.93 -19.66 1.66
CA ASP A 573 -26.02 -18.58 1.31
C ASP A 573 -24.89 -19.05 0.38
N VAL A 574 -24.49 -18.23 -0.58
CA VAL A 574 -23.47 -18.58 -1.58
C VAL A 574 -22.15 -18.98 -0.93
N VAL A 575 -21.70 -18.23 0.09
CA VAL A 575 -20.47 -18.50 0.82
C VAL A 575 -20.51 -19.86 1.53
N THR A 576 -21.65 -20.15 2.21
CA THR A 576 -21.87 -21.45 2.86
C THR A 576 -21.87 -22.60 1.85
N ARG A 577 -22.48 -22.42 0.68
CA ARG A 577 -22.51 -23.42 -0.40
C ARG A 577 -21.12 -23.72 -0.97
N ILE A 578 -20.29 -22.68 -1.15
CA ILE A 578 -18.87 -22.85 -1.56
C ILE A 578 -18.13 -23.71 -0.54
N ASN A 579 -18.26 -23.40 0.74
CA ASN A 579 -17.57 -24.14 1.79
C ASN A 579 -18.07 -25.57 1.98
N LEU A 580 -19.40 -25.79 1.88
CA LEU A 580 -19.97 -27.14 1.87
C LEU A 580 -19.46 -27.95 0.68
N GLY A 581 -19.41 -27.34 -0.53
CA GLY A 581 -18.88 -28.00 -1.72
C GLY A 581 -17.41 -28.41 -1.59
N LEU A 582 -16.55 -27.53 -0.99
CA LEU A 582 -15.15 -27.87 -0.72
C LEU A 582 -14.99 -28.99 0.32
N GLY A 583 -15.87 -29.04 1.33
CA GLY A 583 -15.95 -30.13 2.27
C GLY A 583 -16.39 -31.44 1.61
N ASP A 584 -17.41 -31.39 0.74
CA ASP A 584 -17.89 -32.53 -0.03
C ASP A 584 -16.82 -33.06 -0.96
N LEU A 585 -16.03 -32.20 -1.62
CA LEU A 585 -14.88 -32.61 -2.43
C LEU A 585 -13.82 -33.35 -1.60
N ALA A 586 -13.57 -32.89 -0.37
CA ALA A 586 -12.68 -33.60 0.54
C ALA A 586 -13.26 -34.97 0.94
N ASP A 587 -14.59 -35.12 1.10
CA ASP A 587 -15.24 -36.39 1.36
C ASP A 587 -15.18 -37.34 0.16
N VAL A 588 -15.34 -36.83 -1.07
CA VAL A 588 -15.13 -37.63 -2.29
C VAL A 588 -13.67 -38.12 -2.35
N ALA A 589 -12.70 -37.26 -2.08
CA ALA A 589 -11.29 -37.68 -2.04
C ALA A 589 -11.02 -38.73 -0.94
N ARG A 590 -11.63 -38.63 0.25
CA ARG A 590 -11.52 -39.66 1.33
C ARG A 590 -12.07 -41.01 0.93
N ALA A 591 -13.13 -41.05 0.12
CA ALA A 591 -13.69 -42.28 -0.40
C ALA A 591 -12.74 -43.02 -1.35
N HIS A 592 -11.74 -42.30 -1.92
CA HIS A 592 -10.73 -42.81 -2.84
C HIS A 592 -9.32 -42.63 -2.25
N PRO A 593 -8.78 -43.62 -1.49
CA PRO A 593 -7.53 -43.47 -0.75
C PRO A 593 -6.31 -43.07 -1.61
N GLN A 594 -6.26 -43.47 -2.88
CA GLN A 594 -5.17 -43.11 -3.78
C GLN A 594 -5.25 -41.60 -4.16
N VAL A 595 -6.46 -41.08 -4.41
CA VAL A 595 -6.70 -39.65 -4.66
C VAL A 595 -6.33 -38.84 -3.42
N ALA A 596 -6.78 -39.31 -2.23
CA ALA A 596 -6.44 -38.65 -0.97
C ALA A 596 -4.93 -38.59 -0.71
N SER A 597 -4.18 -39.67 -1.06
CA SER A 597 -2.72 -39.67 -0.95
C SER A 597 -2.09 -38.69 -1.96
N ALA A 598 -2.45 -38.77 -3.22
CA ALA A 598 -1.91 -37.91 -4.27
C ALA A 598 -2.14 -36.43 -3.95
N LEU A 599 -3.34 -36.05 -3.47
CA LEU A 599 -3.64 -34.68 -3.06
C LEU A 599 -2.79 -34.23 -1.88
N ARG A 600 -2.53 -35.07 -0.86
CA ARG A 600 -1.63 -34.75 0.26
C ARG A 600 -0.19 -34.53 -0.19
N ASP A 601 0.23 -35.27 -1.23
CA ASP A 601 1.55 -35.19 -1.83
C ASP A 601 1.67 -33.98 -2.79
N GLY A 602 0.61 -33.19 -2.96
CA GLY A 602 0.62 -31.95 -3.74
C GLY A 602 0.15 -32.08 -5.19
N ALA A 603 -0.45 -33.21 -5.58
CA ALA A 603 -0.94 -33.42 -6.93
C ALA A 603 -1.91 -32.32 -7.42
N SER A 604 -1.79 -31.93 -8.66
CA SER A 604 -2.74 -31.09 -9.40
C SER A 604 -3.91 -31.93 -9.94
N LEU A 605 -4.94 -31.28 -10.49
CA LEU A 605 -6.06 -32.00 -11.13
C LEU A 605 -5.61 -32.85 -12.34
N ALA A 606 -4.57 -32.40 -13.05
CA ALA A 606 -4.02 -33.15 -14.17
C ALA A 606 -3.32 -34.45 -13.71
N ASP A 607 -2.61 -34.39 -12.59
CA ASP A 607 -1.88 -35.55 -12.01
C ASP A 607 -2.82 -36.66 -11.53
N LEU A 608 -4.11 -36.38 -11.36
CA LEU A 608 -5.13 -37.32 -10.93
C LEU A 608 -5.75 -38.13 -12.08
N GLU A 609 -5.36 -37.88 -13.34
CA GLU A 609 -5.97 -38.56 -14.50
C GLU A 609 -5.81 -40.08 -14.47
N ASP A 610 -4.62 -40.56 -14.10
CA ASP A 610 -4.28 -42.00 -14.03
C ASP A 610 -4.41 -42.59 -12.61
N VAL A 611 -4.96 -41.81 -11.66
CA VAL A 611 -5.14 -42.28 -10.26
C VAL A 611 -6.49 -42.97 -10.09
N ASP A 612 -6.52 -44.13 -9.40
CA ASP A 612 -7.78 -44.85 -9.13
C ASP A 612 -8.74 -44.00 -8.29
N GLY A 613 -9.94 -43.74 -8.83
CA GLY A 613 -10.93 -42.79 -8.31
C GLY A 613 -10.70 -41.33 -8.72
N GLY A 614 -9.62 -41.04 -9.47
CA GLY A 614 -9.28 -39.70 -9.92
C GLY A 614 -10.33 -39.11 -10.86
N GLU A 615 -10.90 -39.90 -11.77
CA GLU A 615 -11.98 -39.47 -12.68
C GLU A 615 -13.19 -38.97 -11.86
N THR A 616 -13.65 -39.75 -10.85
CA THR A 616 -14.78 -39.37 -9.98
C THR A 616 -14.52 -38.06 -9.23
N PHE A 617 -13.29 -37.90 -8.73
CA PHE A 617 -12.93 -36.64 -8.06
C PHE A 617 -12.90 -35.44 -9.02
N ARG A 618 -12.32 -35.64 -10.22
CA ARG A 618 -12.26 -34.59 -11.26
C ARG A 618 -13.65 -34.18 -11.75
N GLU A 619 -14.57 -35.13 -11.91
CA GLU A 619 -15.97 -34.86 -12.25
C GLU A 619 -16.61 -33.99 -11.16
N ALA A 620 -16.54 -34.40 -9.89
CA ALA A 620 -17.10 -33.64 -8.78
C ALA A 620 -16.46 -32.24 -8.67
N PHE A 621 -15.16 -32.13 -8.93
CA PHE A 621 -14.46 -30.86 -8.92
C PHE A 621 -14.88 -29.94 -10.09
N ASN A 622 -15.11 -30.50 -11.27
CA ASN A 622 -15.60 -29.76 -12.43
C ASN A 622 -17.05 -29.27 -12.19
N ASP A 623 -17.92 -30.10 -11.60
CA ASP A 623 -19.27 -29.67 -11.21
C ASP A 623 -19.21 -28.48 -10.23
N PHE A 624 -18.29 -28.50 -9.29
CA PHE A 624 -18.05 -27.36 -8.40
C PHE A 624 -17.56 -26.12 -9.16
N LEU A 625 -16.63 -26.27 -10.11
CA LEU A 625 -16.14 -25.15 -10.94
C LEU A 625 -17.23 -24.65 -11.90
N ASP A 626 -18.15 -25.48 -12.35
CA ASP A 626 -19.27 -25.04 -13.20
C ASP A 626 -20.18 -24.08 -12.44
N GLU A 627 -20.36 -24.31 -11.15
CA GLU A 627 -21.17 -23.44 -10.30
C GLU A 627 -20.40 -22.22 -9.78
N PHE A 628 -19.12 -22.37 -9.33
CA PHE A 628 -18.37 -21.32 -8.63
C PHE A 628 -17.07 -20.92 -9.32
N GLY A 629 -16.66 -21.54 -10.39
CA GLY A 629 -15.37 -21.32 -11.05
C GLY A 629 -15.17 -19.92 -11.64
N HIS A 630 -16.22 -19.12 -11.76
CA HIS A 630 -16.16 -17.71 -12.16
C HIS A 630 -15.74 -16.78 -10.99
N ARG A 631 -15.65 -17.30 -9.77
CA ARG A 631 -15.16 -16.57 -8.60
C ARG A 631 -13.62 -16.54 -8.60
N GLY A 632 -13.07 -15.70 -7.75
CA GLY A 632 -11.62 -15.56 -7.56
C GLY A 632 -11.29 -14.49 -6.53
N THR A 633 -10.02 -14.29 -6.26
CA THR A 633 -9.54 -13.21 -5.40
C THR A 633 -9.47 -11.90 -6.17
N GLY A 634 -9.86 -10.78 -5.56
CA GLY A 634 -9.84 -9.48 -6.22
C GLY A 634 -10.78 -9.40 -7.41
N GLU A 635 -12.00 -9.91 -7.33
CA GLU A 635 -12.95 -10.08 -8.45
C GLU A 635 -13.19 -8.82 -9.28
N ILE A 636 -13.04 -7.62 -8.70
CA ILE A 636 -13.13 -6.35 -9.43
C ILE A 636 -11.93 -6.09 -10.35
N ASP A 637 -10.81 -6.77 -10.14
CA ASP A 637 -9.66 -6.73 -11.04
C ASP A 637 -9.83 -7.79 -12.14
N LEU A 638 -10.17 -7.33 -13.33
CA LEU A 638 -10.39 -8.22 -14.50
C LEU A 638 -9.09 -8.90 -14.96
N SER A 639 -7.92 -8.42 -14.56
CA SER A 639 -6.64 -9.03 -14.92
C SER A 639 -6.33 -10.28 -14.11
N ARG A 640 -6.97 -10.47 -12.96
CA ARG A 640 -6.71 -11.62 -12.07
C ARG A 640 -7.40 -12.89 -12.57
N PRO A 641 -6.74 -14.07 -12.47
CA PRO A 641 -7.33 -15.34 -12.87
C PRO A 641 -8.53 -15.70 -12.01
N ARG A 642 -9.45 -16.49 -12.56
CA ARG A 642 -10.61 -17.05 -11.86
C ARG A 642 -10.29 -18.47 -11.40
N TRP A 643 -11.06 -19.00 -10.45
CA TRP A 643 -10.85 -20.36 -9.93
C TRP A 643 -10.89 -21.44 -11.02
N ARG A 644 -11.65 -21.22 -12.10
CA ARG A 644 -11.65 -22.12 -13.26
C ARG A 644 -10.32 -22.08 -14.03
N GLU A 645 -9.64 -20.94 -14.06
CA GLU A 645 -8.36 -20.75 -14.72
C GLU A 645 -7.19 -21.22 -13.84
N ASP A 646 -7.29 -20.98 -12.51
CA ASP A 646 -6.32 -21.43 -11.52
C ASP A 646 -7.02 -21.97 -10.26
N PRO A 647 -7.22 -23.30 -10.18
CA PRO A 647 -7.87 -23.95 -9.05
C PRO A 647 -6.91 -24.26 -7.87
N SER A 648 -5.66 -23.85 -7.92
CA SER A 648 -4.61 -24.22 -6.95
C SER A 648 -5.02 -23.96 -5.51
N MET A 649 -5.62 -22.79 -5.25
CA MET A 649 -6.14 -22.39 -3.94
C MET A 649 -7.24 -23.35 -3.44
N LEU A 650 -8.16 -23.75 -4.30
CA LEU A 650 -9.25 -24.65 -3.93
C LEU A 650 -8.71 -26.04 -3.55
N LEU A 651 -7.73 -26.55 -4.33
CA LEU A 651 -7.05 -27.81 -4.02
C LEU A 651 -6.30 -27.73 -2.68
N ALA A 652 -5.69 -26.60 -2.36
CA ALA A 652 -5.04 -26.40 -1.07
C ALA A 652 -6.05 -26.50 0.10
N VAL A 653 -7.24 -25.92 -0.05
CA VAL A 653 -8.32 -26.03 0.95
C VAL A 653 -8.86 -27.44 1.06
N VAL A 654 -9.07 -28.14 -0.05
CA VAL A 654 -9.47 -29.55 -0.03
C VAL A 654 -8.42 -30.42 0.70
N ARG A 655 -7.13 -30.16 0.47
CA ARG A 655 -6.01 -30.83 1.21
C ARG A 655 -6.08 -30.56 2.71
N ALA A 656 -6.28 -29.31 3.11
CA ALA A 656 -6.42 -28.94 4.51
C ALA A 656 -7.62 -29.64 5.18
N ASN A 657 -8.77 -29.71 4.50
CA ASN A 657 -9.95 -30.43 4.97
C ASN A 657 -9.70 -31.96 5.08
N LEU A 658 -8.94 -32.51 4.14
CA LEU A 658 -8.53 -33.93 4.19
C LEU A 658 -7.66 -34.26 5.41
N ALA A 659 -6.80 -33.33 5.83
CA ALA A 659 -5.89 -33.51 6.94
C ALA A 659 -6.57 -33.34 8.30
N ASN A 660 -7.53 -32.43 8.43
CA ASN A 660 -7.99 -31.86 9.69
C ASN A 660 -9.44 -32.19 10.07
N GLU A 661 -10.27 -32.66 9.13
CA GLU A 661 -11.69 -32.95 9.38
C GLU A 661 -12.03 -34.43 9.15
N ALA A 662 -13.03 -34.97 9.87
CA ALA A 662 -13.64 -36.22 9.53
C ALA A 662 -14.74 -36.03 8.47
N ALA A 663 -15.14 -37.11 7.83
CA ALA A 663 -16.22 -37.06 6.83
C ALA A 663 -17.51 -36.53 7.43
N GLY A 664 -18.06 -35.47 6.83
CA GLY A 664 -19.30 -34.82 7.24
C GLY A 664 -19.17 -33.74 8.33
N ASP A 665 -17.99 -33.53 8.90
CA ASP A 665 -17.78 -32.53 9.98
C ASP A 665 -18.18 -31.08 9.54
N HIS A 666 -17.92 -30.72 8.28
CA HIS A 666 -18.32 -29.44 7.71
C HIS A 666 -19.84 -29.23 7.74
N ARG A 667 -20.62 -30.27 7.45
CA ARG A 667 -22.10 -30.24 7.51
C ARG A 667 -22.60 -30.20 8.94
N ASP A 668 -21.96 -30.91 9.87
CA ASP A 668 -22.30 -30.88 11.28
C ASP A 668 -22.01 -29.53 11.91
N ARG A 669 -20.95 -28.83 11.45
CA ARG A 669 -20.65 -27.46 11.87
C ARG A 669 -21.76 -26.50 11.46
N ILE A 670 -22.24 -26.55 10.22
CA ILE A 670 -23.34 -25.69 9.77
C ILE A 670 -24.63 -26.01 10.53
N ARG A 671 -24.96 -27.30 10.77
CA ARG A 671 -26.12 -27.67 11.60
C ARG A 671 -26.06 -27.05 12.99
N ARG A 672 -24.92 -27.09 13.66
CA ARG A 672 -24.74 -26.44 14.98
C ARG A 672 -24.97 -24.93 14.91
N LEU A 673 -24.50 -24.25 13.86
CA LEU A 673 -24.75 -22.81 13.68
C LEU A 673 -26.23 -22.48 13.46
N VAL A 674 -26.97 -23.37 12.75
CA VAL A 674 -28.44 -23.25 12.61
C VAL A 674 -29.13 -23.39 13.95
N ASP A 675 -28.80 -24.44 14.73
CA ASP A 675 -29.37 -24.69 16.06
C ASP A 675 -29.09 -23.53 17.02
N ASP A 676 -27.86 -22.99 17.02
CA ASP A 676 -27.49 -21.85 17.83
C ASP A 676 -28.27 -20.58 17.46
N ALA A 677 -28.50 -20.34 16.16
CA ALA A 677 -29.28 -19.20 15.67
C ALA A 677 -30.75 -19.33 16.07
N GLU A 678 -31.34 -20.52 16.03
CA GLU A 678 -32.70 -20.79 16.47
C GLU A 678 -32.86 -20.62 17.98
N ALA A 679 -31.89 -21.11 18.76
CA ALA A 679 -31.86 -20.93 20.21
C ALA A 679 -31.70 -19.44 20.58
N ALA A 680 -30.87 -18.67 19.89
CA ALA A 680 -30.71 -17.24 20.09
C ALA A 680 -32.02 -16.47 19.76
N ALA A 681 -32.66 -16.82 18.65
CA ALA A 681 -33.97 -16.25 18.29
C ALA A 681 -34.99 -16.48 19.36
N ALA A 682 -35.07 -17.71 19.93
CA ALA A 682 -35.97 -18.03 21.02
C ALA A 682 -35.65 -17.23 22.31
N ARG A 683 -34.38 -16.99 22.63
CA ARG A 683 -33.99 -16.14 23.78
C ARG A 683 -34.39 -14.67 23.57
N LEU A 684 -34.19 -14.11 22.39
CA LEU A 684 -34.62 -12.74 22.07
C LEU A 684 -36.15 -12.58 22.11
N GLU A 685 -36.90 -13.59 21.64
CA GLU A 685 -38.34 -13.63 21.76
C GLU A 685 -38.76 -13.66 23.22
N ALA A 686 -38.14 -14.49 24.06
CA ALA A 686 -38.42 -14.58 25.48
C ALA A 686 -38.09 -13.28 26.22
N TYR A 687 -37.00 -12.64 25.89
CA TYR A 687 -36.60 -11.33 26.43
C TYR A 687 -37.66 -10.26 26.13
N ALA A 688 -38.27 -10.29 24.94
CA ALA A 688 -39.34 -9.36 24.56
C ALA A 688 -40.70 -9.65 25.24
N ASP A 689 -40.87 -10.86 25.80
CA ASP A 689 -42.15 -11.32 26.39
C ASP A 689 -42.30 -10.85 27.86
N HIS A 690 -42.38 -9.52 28.04
CA HIS A 690 -42.61 -8.93 29.36
C HIS A 690 -43.74 -7.90 29.36
N GLY A 691 -44.44 -7.81 30.52
CA GLY A 691 -45.55 -6.90 30.73
C GLY A 691 -46.85 -7.33 30.02
N LEU A 692 -47.90 -6.53 30.13
CA LEU A 692 -49.23 -6.84 29.60
C LEU A 692 -49.30 -7.05 28.07
N LEU A 693 -48.35 -6.46 27.34
CA LEU A 693 -48.20 -6.58 25.86
C LEU A 693 -47.13 -7.60 25.47
N GLY A 694 -46.59 -8.36 26.40
CA GLY A 694 -45.52 -9.35 26.16
C GLY A 694 -45.79 -10.28 24.99
N PRO A 695 -46.93 -10.99 24.92
CA PRO A 695 -47.21 -11.89 23.81
C PRO A 695 -47.25 -11.21 22.43
N LEU A 696 -47.71 -9.95 22.38
CA LEU A 696 -47.73 -9.15 21.13
C LEU A 696 -46.28 -8.75 20.71
N ARG A 697 -45.45 -8.31 21.70
CA ARG A 697 -44.06 -7.96 21.46
C ARG A 697 -43.27 -9.20 21.00
N ARG A 698 -43.47 -10.35 21.66
CA ARG A 698 -42.84 -11.61 21.25
C ARG A 698 -43.22 -11.97 19.82
N ARG A 699 -44.52 -11.87 19.43
CA ARG A 699 -44.97 -12.15 18.07
C ARG A 699 -44.35 -11.16 17.06
N TYR A 700 -44.22 -9.88 17.44
CA TYR A 700 -43.58 -8.87 16.62
C TYR A 700 -42.07 -9.12 16.43
N VAL A 701 -41.36 -9.43 17.49
CA VAL A 701 -39.93 -9.75 17.44
C VAL A 701 -39.71 -11.02 16.62
N ARG A 702 -40.48 -12.06 16.79
CA ARG A 702 -40.44 -13.27 15.95
C ARG A 702 -40.60 -12.93 14.47
N TRP A 703 -41.55 -12.11 14.12
CA TRP A 703 -41.78 -11.67 12.76
C TRP A 703 -40.58 -10.87 12.22
N LEU A 704 -40.01 -9.97 13.00
CA LEU A 704 -38.82 -9.19 12.61
C LEU A 704 -37.60 -10.08 12.37
N ILE A 705 -37.27 -10.98 13.32
CA ILE A 705 -36.14 -11.93 13.20
C ILE A 705 -36.32 -12.80 11.95
N ARG A 706 -37.52 -13.33 11.76
CA ARG A 706 -37.83 -14.13 10.57
C ARG A 706 -37.63 -13.32 9.29
N THR A 707 -38.21 -12.12 9.19
CA THR A 707 -38.09 -11.26 8.01
C THR A 707 -36.62 -10.91 7.76
N TYR A 708 -35.83 -10.61 8.82
CA TYR A 708 -34.39 -10.38 8.70
C TYR A 708 -33.69 -11.61 8.14
N ARG A 709 -33.88 -12.78 8.72
CA ARG A 709 -33.27 -14.03 8.26
C ARG A 709 -33.66 -14.41 6.83
N ASP A 710 -34.97 -14.21 6.49
CA ASP A 710 -35.48 -14.50 5.14
C ASP A 710 -34.99 -13.49 4.07
N THR A 711 -34.30 -12.42 4.45
CA THR A 711 -33.83 -11.39 3.52
C THR A 711 -32.34 -11.15 3.54
N VAL A 712 -31.60 -11.51 4.59
CA VAL A 712 -30.16 -11.22 4.69
C VAL A 712 -29.30 -12.24 3.95
N TYR A 713 -29.73 -13.50 3.87
CA TYR A 713 -28.92 -14.59 3.31
C TYR A 713 -28.61 -14.42 1.81
N PHE A 714 -29.48 -13.71 1.06
CA PHE A 714 -29.24 -13.56 -0.37
C PHE A 714 -28.31 -12.39 -0.75
N ARG A 715 -27.67 -11.74 0.19
CA ARG A 715 -26.76 -10.60 -0.06
C ARG A 715 -25.60 -10.93 -1.01
N GLU A 716 -25.17 -12.18 -1.06
CA GLU A 716 -24.07 -12.62 -1.94
C GLU A 716 -24.53 -12.97 -3.36
N TYR A 717 -25.83 -13.20 -3.61
CA TYR A 717 -26.35 -13.53 -4.94
C TYR A 717 -26.10 -12.44 -5.99
N PRO A 718 -26.32 -11.13 -5.72
CA PRO A 718 -25.96 -10.08 -6.67
C PRO A 718 -24.47 -10.05 -7.00
N LYS A 719 -23.61 -10.35 -6.03
CA LYS A 719 -22.17 -10.41 -6.23
C LYS A 719 -21.77 -11.61 -7.07
N GLN A 720 -22.40 -12.77 -6.85
CA GLN A 720 -22.24 -13.98 -7.66
C GLN A 720 -22.49 -13.69 -9.14
N GLU A 721 -23.61 -13.03 -9.45
CA GLU A 721 -23.97 -12.69 -10.81
C GLU A 721 -23.08 -11.59 -11.41
N ALA A 722 -22.60 -10.65 -10.59
CA ALA A 722 -21.61 -9.66 -11.02
C ALA A 722 -20.27 -10.33 -11.37
N ALA A 723 -19.80 -11.30 -10.56
CA ALA A 723 -18.58 -12.05 -10.83
C ALA A 723 -18.66 -12.86 -12.13
N ARG A 724 -19.83 -13.43 -12.45
CA ARG A 724 -20.09 -14.06 -13.77
C ARG A 724 -19.90 -13.07 -14.92
N ALA A 725 -20.46 -11.87 -14.79
CA ALA A 725 -20.31 -10.82 -15.79
C ALA A 725 -18.83 -10.37 -15.94
N PHE A 726 -18.14 -10.16 -14.82
CA PHE A 726 -16.72 -9.78 -14.84
C PHE A 726 -15.84 -10.86 -15.48
N THR A 727 -16.16 -12.13 -15.27
CA THR A 727 -15.48 -13.24 -15.92
C THR A 727 -15.69 -13.22 -17.44
N ALA A 728 -16.93 -12.99 -17.91
CA ALA A 728 -17.19 -12.84 -19.32
C ALA A 728 -16.45 -11.64 -19.94
N TRP A 729 -16.40 -10.50 -19.23
CA TRP A 729 -15.64 -9.33 -19.68
C TRP A 729 -14.13 -9.62 -19.77
N ARG A 730 -13.58 -10.31 -18.75
CA ARG A 730 -12.19 -10.77 -18.76
C ARG A 730 -11.90 -11.63 -20.00
N THR A 731 -12.71 -12.67 -20.25
CA THR A 731 -12.54 -13.56 -21.40
C THR A 731 -12.51 -12.79 -22.71
N VAL A 732 -13.45 -11.88 -22.89
CA VAL A 732 -13.55 -11.07 -24.13
C VAL A 732 -12.36 -10.14 -24.32
N LEU A 733 -11.82 -9.54 -23.24
CA LEU A 733 -10.64 -8.68 -23.35
C LEU A 733 -9.37 -9.49 -23.58
N LEU A 734 -9.26 -10.71 -23.02
CA LEU A 734 -8.16 -11.63 -23.32
C LEU A 734 -8.23 -12.15 -24.77
N ASP A 735 -9.43 -12.42 -25.30
CA ASP A 735 -9.62 -12.78 -26.70
C ASP A 735 -9.14 -11.65 -27.63
N ALA A 736 -9.43 -10.38 -27.27
CA ALA A 736 -8.90 -9.22 -27.99
C ALA A 736 -7.38 -9.12 -27.90
N GLY A 737 -6.79 -9.41 -26.74
CA GLY A 737 -5.35 -9.54 -26.55
C GLY A 737 -4.74 -10.62 -27.46
N GLY A 738 -5.42 -11.79 -27.57
CA GLY A 738 -5.02 -12.87 -28.46
C GLY A 738 -4.98 -12.46 -29.93
N LEU A 739 -5.96 -11.68 -30.40
CA LEU A 739 -5.94 -11.13 -31.76
C LEU A 739 -4.71 -10.25 -32.01
N LEU A 740 -4.36 -9.39 -31.07
CA LEU A 740 -3.19 -8.52 -31.17
C LEU A 740 -1.86 -9.32 -31.12
N VAL A 741 -1.84 -10.46 -30.43
CA VAL A 741 -0.71 -11.41 -30.50
C VAL A 741 -0.61 -12.06 -31.88
N ASP A 742 -1.72 -12.50 -32.46
CA ASP A 742 -1.75 -13.10 -33.81
C ASP A 742 -1.30 -12.10 -34.88
N GLU A 743 -1.54 -10.83 -34.67
CA GLU A 743 -1.07 -9.71 -35.51
C GLU A 743 0.38 -9.28 -35.22
N GLY A 744 1.03 -9.85 -34.22
CA GLY A 744 2.40 -9.52 -33.82
C GLY A 744 2.54 -8.17 -33.11
N GLN A 745 1.46 -7.62 -32.55
CA GLN A 745 1.44 -6.35 -31.85
C GLN A 745 1.67 -6.49 -30.33
N LEU A 746 1.39 -7.64 -29.76
CA LEU A 746 1.65 -8.00 -28.35
C LEU A 746 2.40 -9.33 -28.29
N ASP A 747 3.16 -9.55 -27.23
CA ASP A 747 3.89 -10.81 -27.02
C ASP A 747 2.98 -11.89 -26.38
N ARG A 748 2.04 -11.48 -25.54
CA ARG A 748 1.12 -12.38 -24.80
C ARG A 748 -0.27 -11.76 -24.72
N PRO A 749 -1.35 -12.59 -24.67
CA PRO A 749 -2.71 -12.08 -24.51
C PRO A 749 -2.88 -11.19 -23.26
N ASP A 750 -2.19 -11.51 -22.17
CA ASP A 750 -2.24 -10.73 -20.91
C ASP A 750 -1.63 -9.33 -21.03
N ASP A 751 -0.87 -9.03 -22.08
CA ASP A 751 -0.33 -7.70 -22.33
C ASP A 751 -1.43 -6.68 -22.60
N VAL A 752 -2.62 -7.11 -22.98
CA VAL A 752 -3.80 -6.27 -23.17
C VAL A 752 -4.13 -5.45 -21.91
N TRP A 753 -3.89 -5.97 -20.72
CA TRP A 753 -4.16 -5.28 -19.45
C TRP A 753 -3.35 -4.00 -19.28
N TYR A 754 -2.20 -3.90 -19.95
CA TYR A 754 -1.30 -2.74 -19.89
C TYR A 754 -1.57 -1.69 -20.95
N LEU A 755 -2.54 -1.94 -21.86
CA LEU A 755 -3.05 -0.92 -22.77
C LEU A 755 -4.05 0.00 -22.05
N ARG A 756 -4.24 1.21 -22.59
CA ARG A 756 -5.40 2.04 -22.30
C ARG A 756 -6.55 1.68 -23.26
N LYS A 757 -7.78 2.03 -22.88
CA LYS A 757 -8.97 1.81 -23.70
C LYS A 757 -8.80 2.32 -25.13
N ASP A 758 -8.31 3.55 -25.29
CA ASP A 758 -8.19 4.17 -26.61
C ASP A 758 -7.08 3.48 -27.45
N GLU A 759 -5.97 3.09 -26.84
CA GLU A 759 -4.88 2.33 -27.47
C GLU A 759 -5.35 0.94 -27.93
N LEU A 760 -6.14 0.24 -27.11
CA LEU A 760 -6.75 -1.03 -27.48
C LEU A 760 -7.67 -0.85 -28.70
N PHE A 761 -8.51 0.19 -28.70
CA PHE A 761 -9.45 0.42 -29.80
C PHE A 761 -8.75 0.82 -31.09
N ASP A 762 -7.71 1.67 -30.99
CA ASP A 762 -6.89 2.06 -32.14
C ASP A 762 -6.17 0.85 -32.74
N ALA A 763 -5.63 -0.04 -31.91
CA ALA A 763 -5.00 -1.28 -32.36
C ALA A 763 -6.01 -2.21 -33.06
N LEU A 764 -7.20 -2.43 -32.46
CA LEU A 764 -8.26 -3.24 -33.06
C LEU A 764 -8.83 -2.65 -34.36
N ASP A 765 -8.68 -1.34 -34.60
CA ASP A 765 -9.05 -0.68 -35.86
C ASP A 765 -7.91 -0.71 -36.93
N GLY A 766 -6.83 -1.44 -36.68
CA GLY A 766 -5.68 -1.59 -37.56
C GLY A 766 -4.57 -0.56 -37.35
N GLY A 767 -4.58 0.15 -36.21
CA GLY A 767 -3.46 0.94 -35.73
C GLY A 767 -2.33 0.07 -35.17
N CYS A 768 -1.25 0.69 -34.66
CA CYS A 768 -0.14 -0.01 -34.05
C CYS A 768 -0.10 0.25 -32.54
N VAL A 769 0.25 -0.76 -31.76
CA VAL A 769 0.57 -0.60 -30.32
C VAL A 769 1.96 0.04 -30.23
N ASP A 770 2.01 1.33 -29.89
CA ASP A 770 3.25 2.12 -29.73
C ASP A 770 3.42 2.50 -28.24
N VAL A 771 3.50 1.48 -27.38
CA VAL A 771 3.66 1.67 -25.93
C VAL A 771 4.66 0.67 -25.36
N ASP A 772 5.44 1.09 -24.36
CA ASP A 772 6.36 0.21 -23.64
C ASP A 772 5.57 -0.57 -22.57
N ILE A 773 5.16 -1.79 -22.92
CA ILE A 773 4.45 -2.72 -22.05
C ILE A 773 5.31 -3.10 -20.83
N ALA A 774 6.62 -3.26 -21.00
CA ALA A 774 7.54 -3.63 -19.91
C ALA A 774 7.62 -2.52 -18.86
N ALA A 775 7.74 -1.26 -19.29
CA ALA A 775 7.71 -0.11 -18.39
C ALA A 775 6.39 -0.01 -17.61
N ARG A 776 5.24 -0.27 -18.27
CA ARG A 776 3.92 -0.26 -17.60
C ARG A 776 3.74 -1.43 -16.63
N ARG A 777 4.33 -2.59 -16.90
CA ARG A 777 4.37 -3.71 -15.94
C ARG A 777 5.17 -3.35 -14.69
N GLN A 778 6.34 -2.72 -14.87
CA GLN A 778 7.15 -2.24 -13.76
C GLN A 778 6.42 -1.16 -12.95
N GLU A 779 5.76 -0.20 -13.62
CA GLU A 779 4.94 0.80 -12.93
C GLU A 779 3.81 0.15 -12.13
N HIS A 780 3.13 -0.85 -12.70
CA HIS A 780 2.07 -1.57 -12.01
C HIS A 780 2.62 -2.32 -10.78
N ALA A 781 3.75 -3.02 -10.90
CA ALA A 781 4.40 -3.69 -9.77
C ALA A 781 4.72 -2.71 -8.64
N ARG A 782 5.32 -1.54 -8.95
CA ARG A 782 5.55 -0.48 -7.96
C ARG A 782 4.25 0.01 -7.30
N ASN A 783 3.18 0.16 -8.07
CA ASN A 783 1.89 0.60 -7.56
C ASN A 783 1.25 -0.45 -6.63
N VAL A 784 1.49 -1.74 -6.85
CA VAL A 784 1.02 -2.83 -5.95
C VAL A 784 1.67 -2.70 -4.57
N ASP A 785 2.96 -2.40 -4.51
CA ASP A 785 3.71 -2.25 -3.26
C ASP A 785 3.38 -0.96 -2.49
N MET A 786 2.73 0.02 -3.15
CA MET A 786 2.34 1.27 -2.49
C MET A 786 1.20 1.08 -1.49
N ASP A 787 1.40 1.57 -0.27
CA ASP A 787 0.36 1.67 0.74
C ASP A 787 -0.65 2.77 0.39
N ALA A 788 -1.79 2.37 -0.18
CA ALA A 788 -2.79 3.29 -0.68
C ALA A 788 -3.63 3.90 0.45
N PRO A 789 -3.86 5.22 0.46
CA PRO A 789 -4.75 5.84 1.41
C PRO A 789 -6.22 5.57 1.05
N PRO A 790 -7.11 5.40 2.05
CA PRO A 790 -8.56 5.28 1.81
C PRO A 790 -9.19 6.58 1.31
N VAL A 791 -8.62 7.72 1.67
CA VAL A 791 -9.03 9.08 1.25
C VAL A 791 -7.81 9.85 0.81
N VAL A 792 -7.91 10.54 -0.33
CA VAL A 792 -6.84 11.40 -0.86
C VAL A 792 -7.43 12.74 -1.30
N THR A 793 -6.66 13.81 -1.15
CA THR A 793 -7.06 15.13 -1.65
C THR A 793 -6.47 15.38 -3.05
N SER A 794 -7.02 16.37 -3.77
CA SER A 794 -6.45 16.83 -5.06
C SER A 794 -5.03 17.39 -4.94
N GLU A 795 -4.62 17.73 -3.72
CA GLU A 795 -3.26 18.18 -3.40
C GLU A 795 -2.29 17.02 -3.18
N GLY A 796 -2.81 15.78 -3.13
CA GLY A 796 -2.04 14.56 -2.90
C GLY A 796 -1.88 14.20 -1.41
N GLU A 797 -2.59 14.91 -0.51
CA GLU A 797 -2.62 14.55 0.90
C GLU A 797 -3.35 13.23 1.11
N ALA A 798 -2.67 12.26 1.68
CA ALA A 798 -3.23 10.98 2.12
C ALA A 798 -3.90 11.16 3.49
N VAL A 799 -5.23 11.12 3.52
CA VAL A 799 -5.98 11.34 4.76
C VAL A 799 -6.32 10.00 5.38
N ARG A 800 -5.66 9.71 6.51
CA ARG A 800 -5.95 8.54 7.35
C ARG A 800 -6.69 9.01 8.60
N GLY A 801 -7.88 8.50 8.81
CA GLY A 801 -8.64 8.81 10.01
C GLY A 801 -8.07 8.08 11.22
N GLN A 802 -7.87 8.78 12.33
CA GLN A 802 -7.62 8.16 13.62
C GLN A 802 -8.94 7.95 14.34
N VAL A 803 -9.16 6.73 14.82
CA VAL A 803 -10.33 6.39 15.65
C VAL A 803 -9.88 6.48 17.09
N ASP A 804 -10.46 7.43 17.87
CA ASP A 804 -10.25 7.49 19.32
C ASP A 804 -11.03 6.34 19.98
N ARG A 805 -10.32 5.36 20.51
CA ARG A 805 -10.91 4.17 21.14
C ARG A 805 -10.67 4.11 22.64
N GLY A 806 -10.30 5.23 23.24
CA GLY A 806 -10.01 5.30 24.68
C GLY A 806 -8.69 4.60 25.06
N PRO A 807 -8.45 4.34 26.35
CA PRO A 807 -7.20 3.75 26.82
C PRO A 807 -7.02 2.33 26.31
N VAL A 808 -5.98 2.14 25.51
CA VAL A 808 -5.56 0.86 24.91
C VAL A 808 -4.42 0.27 25.75
N PRO A 809 -4.36 -1.07 25.93
CA PRO A 809 -3.20 -1.71 26.56
C PRO A 809 -1.90 -1.32 25.84
N GLU A 810 -0.85 -1.07 26.59
CA GLU A 810 0.47 -0.72 26.05
C GLU A 810 0.97 -1.84 25.11
N GLY A 811 1.29 -1.48 23.86
CA GLY A 811 1.76 -2.43 22.84
C GLY A 811 0.68 -3.15 22.04
N ALA A 812 -0.61 -3.06 22.39
CA ALA A 812 -1.69 -3.69 21.63
C ALA A 812 -1.96 -2.97 20.29
N LEU A 813 -2.29 -3.76 19.25
CA LEU A 813 -2.84 -3.25 18.01
C LEU A 813 -4.33 -3.03 18.16
N VAL A 814 -4.85 -2.00 17.51
CA VAL A 814 -6.26 -1.62 17.66
C VAL A 814 -6.94 -1.55 16.30
N GLY A 815 -8.10 -2.17 16.24
CA GLY A 815 -8.96 -2.18 15.06
C GLY A 815 -10.45 -2.09 15.45
N THR A 816 -11.35 -2.32 14.51
CA THR A 816 -12.80 -2.38 14.76
C THR A 816 -13.19 -3.81 15.07
N GLY A 817 -13.72 -4.07 16.27
CA GLY A 817 -14.30 -5.36 16.62
C GLY A 817 -15.59 -5.60 15.83
N VAL A 818 -15.60 -6.62 14.98
CA VAL A 818 -16.74 -6.89 14.08
C VAL A 818 -17.42 -8.22 14.35
N SER A 819 -16.76 -9.13 15.02
CA SER A 819 -17.34 -10.39 15.49
C SER A 819 -16.83 -10.67 16.91
N SER A 820 -17.73 -10.76 17.86
CA SER A 820 -17.41 -10.87 19.29
C SER A 820 -16.78 -12.20 19.66
N GLY A 821 -15.93 -12.18 20.68
CA GLY A 821 -15.23 -13.32 21.24
C GLY A 821 -13.77 -13.01 21.48
N VAL A 822 -13.10 -13.89 22.23
CA VAL A 822 -11.67 -13.81 22.51
C VAL A 822 -11.04 -15.14 22.10
N VAL A 823 -9.95 -15.09 21.36
CA VAL A 823 -9.18 -16.25 20.96
C VAL A 823 -7.69 -15.98 21.07
N GLU A 824 -6.93 -17.01 21.44
CA GLU A 824 -5.47 -17.01 21.42
C GLU A 824 -4.97 -18.08 20.45
N GLY A 825 -4.02 -17.73 19.59
CA GLY A 825 -3.49 -18.66 18.60
C GLY A 825 -2.22 -18.13 17.95
N ALA A 826 -1.61 -18.97 17.12
CA ALA A 826 -0.53 -18.55 16.25
C ALA A 826 -1.10 -17.73 15.09
N ALA A 827 -0.48 -16.61 14.77
CA ALA A 827 -0.85 -15.81 13.61
C ALA A 827 -0.38 -16.47 12.31
N ARG A 828 -1.24 -16.46 11.31
CA ARG A 828 -0.90 -16.79 9.92
C ARG A 828 -1.05 -15.55 9.07
N VAL A 829 0.05 -14.90 8.74
CA VAL A 829 0.05 -13.69 7.89
C VAL A 829 0.01 -14.13 6.43
N ILE A 830 -1.06 -13.77 5.75
CA ILE A 830 -1.28 -14.07 4.33
C ILE A 830 -1.51 -12.75 3.59
N ARG A 831 -0.68 -12.47 2.61
CA ARG A 831 -0.82 -11.30 1.73
C ARG A 831 -1.43 -11.67 0.39
N ASP A 832 -1.12 -12.87 -0.10
CA ASP A 832 -1.69 -13.46 -1.31
C ASP A 832 -2.34 -14.80 -0.95
N PRO A 833 -3.65 -14.95 -1.10
CA PRO A 833 -4.37 -16.17 -0.73
C PRO A 833 -4.20 -17.32 -1.73
N THR A 834 -3.66 -17.08 -2.93
CA THR A 834 -3.65 -18.07 -4.04
C THR A 834 -2.85 -19.33 -3.74
N ALA A 835 -1.77 -19.23 -2.97
CA ALA A 835 -0.91 -20.36 -2.61
C ALA A 835 -0.86 -20.61 -1.09
N ALA A 836 -1.75 -19.99 -0.31
CA ALA A 836 -1.67 -19.99 1.14
C ALA A 836 -2.67 -20.96 1.78
N THR A 837 -2.29 -21.49 2.95
CA THR A 837 -3.16 -22.31 3.80
C THR A 837 -3.17 -21.76 5.22
N VAL A 838 -4.30 -21.95 5.90
CA VAL A 838 -4.48 -21.68 7.32
C VAL A 838 -4.67 -23.01 8.02
N GLU A 839 -3.84 -23.30 9.02
CA GLU A 839 -3.98 -24.50 9.82
C GLU A 839 -5.02 -24.32 10.94
N PRO A 840 -5.71 -25.38 11.39
CA PRO A 840 -6.64 -25.27 12.51
C PRO A 840 -5.96 -24.74 13.77
N GLY A 841 -6.56 -23.75 14.39
CA GLY A 841 -6.01 -23.08 15.58
C GLY A 841 -5.19 -21.84 15.28
N GLU A 842 -4.96 -21.52 13.99
CA GLU A 842 -4.31 -20.28 13.59
C GLU A 842 -5.30 -19.12 13.47
N ILE A 843 -4.80 -17.90 13.67
CA ILE A 843 -5.53 -16.66 13.47
C ILE A 843 -5.07 -16.09 12.13
N LEU A 844 -6.00 -15.94 11.19
CA LEU A 844 -5.73 -15.35 9.89
C LEU A 844 -5.45 -13.84 10.02
N VAL A 845 -4.31 -13.39 9.51
CA VAL A 845 -3.92 -11.98 9.44
C VAL A 845 -3.74 -11.60 7.97
N ALA A 846 -4.55 -10.67 7.48
CA ALA A 846 -4.63 -10.33 6.05
C ALA A 846 -4.67 -8.80 5.81
N PRO A 847 -4.20 -8.30 4.65
CA PRO A 847 -4.37 -6.89 4.31
C PRO A 847 -5.85 -6.53 4.10
N SER A 848 -6.59 -7.38 3.44
CA SER A 848 -8.04 -7.28 3.22
C SER A 848 -8.59 -8.67 2.93
N THR A 849 -9.92 -8.82 2.94
CA THR A 849 -10.56 -10.09 2.60
C THR A 849 -11.76 -9.85 1.71
N ASP A 850 -11.76 -10.46 0.55
CA ASP A 850 -12.83 -10.47 -0.43
C ASP A 850 -13.48 -11.87 -0.52
N PRO A 851 -14.50 -12.07 -1.35
CA PRO A 851 -15.15 -13.37 -1.49
C PRO A 851 -14.22 -14.53 -1.87
N GLY A 852 -13.12 -14.25 -2.56
CA GLY A 852 -12.12 -15.26 -2.91
C GLY A 852 -11.34 -15.82 -1.72
N TRP A 853 -11.31 -15.11 -0.59
CA TRP A 853 -10.67 -15.56 0.65
C TRP A 853 -11.54 -16.53 1.45
N THR A 854 -12.80 -16.69 1.09
CA THR A 854 -13.77 -17.50 1.81
C THR A 854 -13.26 -18.89 2.22
N PRO A 855 -12.56 -19.64 1.35
CA PRO A 855 -12.06 -20.95 1.70
C PRO A 855 -11.07 -20.98 2.87
N LEU A 856 -10.30 -19.90 3.10
CA LEU A 856 -9.31 -19.83 4.18
C LEU A 856 -9.95 -19.65 5.57
N PHE A 857 -11.17 -19.14 5.64
CA PHE A 857 -11.89 -18.97 6.91
C PHE A 857 -12.31 -20.28 7.57
N LEU A 858 -12.37 -21.36 6.82
CA LEU A 858 -12.78 -22.67 7.34
C LEU A 858 -11.87 -23.17 8.48
N ASN A 859 -10.58 -22.95 8.35
CA ASN A 859 -9.56 -23.42 9.29
C ASN A 859 -9.14 -22.34 10.30
N ALA A 860 -9.46 -21.07 10.03
CA ALA A 860 -9.11 -19.98 10.92
C ALA A 860 -9.91 -20.04 12.24
N THR A 861 -9.28 -19.70 13.36
CA THR A 861 -9.94 -19.54 14.67
C THR A 861 -10.27 -18.07 14.97
N GLY A 862 -9.75 -17.13 14.20
CA GLY A 862 -10.01 -15.71 14.29
C GLY A 862 -9.51 -14.96 13.05
N LEU A 863 -9.91 -13.69 12.91
CA LEU A 863 -9.53 -12.83 11.77
C LEU A 863 -9.00 -11.49 12.25
N VAL A 864 -7.83 -11.09 11.72
CA VAL A 864 -7.31 -9.72 11.76
C VAL A 864 -7.16 -9.21 10.34
N SER A 865 -7.70 -8.03 10.01
CA SER A 865 -7.46 -7.42 8.70
C SER A 865 -7.13 -5.94 8.78
N GLU A 866 -6.29 -5.45 7.85
CA GLU A 866 -5.90 -4.02 7.79
C GLU A 866 -7.03 -3.17 7.24
N VAL A 867 -7.75 -3.68 6.25
CA VAL A 867 -8.86 -2.99 5.61
C VAL A 867 -10.16 -3.77 5.84
N GLY A 868 -11.23 -3.07 6.18
CA GLY A 868 -12.55 -3.62 6.36
C GLY A 868 -13.44 -2.73 7.21
N GLY A 869 -14.68 -3.12 7.38
CA GLY A 869 -15.66 -2.46 8.22
C GLY A 869 -16.72 -3.46 8.68
N ALA A 870 -17.71 -3.01 9.45
CA ALA A 870 -18.74 -3.87 10.03
C ALA A 870 -19.53 -4.68 8.99
N VAL A 871 -19.61 -4.24 7.75
CA VAL A 871 -20.32 -4.91 6.64
C VAL A 871 -19.37 -5.39 5.55
N SER A 872 -18.05 -5.36 5.77
CA SER A 872 -17.07 -5.95 4.85
C SER A 872 -17.26 -7.46 4.75
N HIS A 873 -16.79 -8.06 3.66
CA HIS A 873 -16.91 -9.50 3.42
C HIS A 873 -16.34 -10.32 4.59
N GLY A 874 -15.10 -10.06 4.98
CA GLY A 874 -14.45 -10.77 6.10
C GLY A 874 -15.20 -10.61 7.43
N ALA A 875 -15.73 -9.42 7.72
CA ALA A 875 -16.54 -9.19 8.92
C ALA A 875 -17.84 -9.98 8.92
N LEU A 876 -18.48 -10.09 7.75
CA LEU A 876 -19.71 -10.86 7.57
C LEU A 876 -19.44 -12.36 7.72
N VAL A 877 -18.42 -12.86 7.02
CA VAL A 877 -18.01 -14.26 7.07
C VAL A 877 -17.57 -14.64 8.49
N ALA A 878 -16.74 -13.82 9.15
CA ALA A 878 -16.34 -14.07 10.52
C ALA A 878 -17.52 -14.17 11.48
N ARG A 879 -18.54 -13.31 11.34
CA ARG A 879 -19.77 -13.42 12.12
C ARG A 879 -20.58 -14.66 11.81
N GLU A 880 -20.66 -15.06 10.54
CA GLU A 880 -21.37 -16.27 10.12
C GLU A 880 -20.76 -17.55 10.71
N TYR A 881 -19.44 -17.61 10.73
CA TYR A 881 -18.69 -18.75 11.30
C TYR A 881 -18.47 -18.62 12.82
N GLY A 882 -18.84 -17.49 13.42
CA GLY A 882 -18.63 -17.26 14.85
C GLY A 882 -17.16 -17.05 15.22
N LEU A 883 -16.33 -16.66 14.26
CA LEU A 883 -14.92 -16.37 14.49
C LEU A 883 -14.78 -14.99 15.14
N PRO A 884 -14.04 -14.84 16.25
CA PRO A 884 -13.64 -13.52 16.73
C PRO A 884 -12.92 -12.76 15.62
N ALA A 885 -13.26 -11.46 15.42
CA ALA A 885 -12.66 -10.71 14.32
C ALA A 885 -12.47 -9.24 14.66
N VAL A 886 -11.29 -8.72 14.27
CA VAL A 886 -10.92 -7.32 14.34
C VAL A 886 -10.44 -6.87 12.96
N VAL A 887 -11.11 -5.87 12.39
CA VAL A 887 -10.77 -5.29 11.09
C VAL A 887 -10.28 -3.85 11.26
N SER A 888 -9.76 -3.26 10.17
CA SER A 888 -9.18 -1.91 10.22
C SER A 888 -8.05 -1.79 11.27
N VAL A 889 -7.16 -2.79 11.32
CA VAL A 889 -5.95 -2.79 12.15
C VAL A 889 -4.78 -2.30 11.29
N PRO A 890 -4.30 -1.06 11.46
CA PRO A 890 -3.26 -0.52 10.61
C PRO A 890 -1.97 -1.35 10.66
N GLU A 891 -1.40 -1.64 9.48
CA GLU A 891 -0.13 -2.34 9.33
C GLU A 891 -0.07 -3.72 10.04
N ALA A 892 -1.19 -4.38 10.25
CA ALA A 892 -1.23 -5.68 10.94
C ALA A 892 -0.30 -6.70 10.27
N THR A 893 -0.27 -6.76 8.94
CA THR A 893 0.57 -7.70 8.18
C THR A 893 2.07 -7.38 8.21
N LYS A 894 2.44 -6.16 8.63
CA LYS A 894 3.84 -5.76 8.84
C LYS A 894 4.27 -5.95 10.29
N ARG A 895 3.36 -5.71 11.23
CA ARG A 895 3.62 -5.73 12.68
C ARG A 895 3.48 -7.11 13.31
N ILE A 896 2.64 -7.98 12.73
CA ILE A 896 2.46 -9.37 13.15
C ILE A 896 3.25 -10.28 12.21
N ARG A 897 3.88 -11.33 12.77
CA ARG A 897 4.63 -12.32 11.99
C ARG A 897 3.92 -13.67 12.03
N THR A 898 4.04 -14.44 10.94
CA THR A 898 3.54 -15.81 10.91
C THR A 898 4.22 -16.64 12.02
N GLY A 899 3.40 -17.42 12.75
CA GLY A 899 3.84 -18.21 13.91
C GLY A 899 3.87 -17.44 15.24
N GLN A 900 3.79 -16.10 15.23
CA GLN A 900 3.72 -15.29 16.45
C GLN A 900 2.41 -15.55 17.19
N ARG A 901 2.50 -15.78 18.51
CA ARG A 901 1.30 -15.93 19.34
C ARG A 901 0.62 -14.57 19.57
N ILE A 902 -0.66 -14.50 19.27
CA ILE A 902 -1.47 -13.31 19.49
C ILE A 902 -2.75 -13.65 20.23
N ARG A 903 -3.29 -12.67 20.94
CA ARG A 903 -4.62 -12.71 21.54
C ARG A 903 -5.51 -11.69 20.83
N LEU A 904 -6.57 -12.18 20.25
CA LEU A 904 -7.57 -11.39 19.54
C LEU A 904 -8.81 -11.20 20.38
N ASP A 905 -9.21 -9.97 20.69
CA ASP A 905 -10.48 -9.63 21.33
C ASP A 905 -11.40 -8.90 20.33
N GLY A 906 -12.24 -9.68 19.66
CA GLY A 906 -13.20 -9.15 18.69
C GLY A 906 -14.36 -8.35 19.32
N THR A 907 -14.48 -8.35 20.66
CA THR A 907 -15.47 -7.51 21.38
C THR A 907 -14.92 -6.12 21.63
N ARG A 908 -13.63 -6.02 22.00
CA ARG A 908 -12.95 -4.75 22.27
C ARG A 908 -12.28 -4.15 21.04
N GLY A 909 -12.05 -4.94 20.00
CA GLY A 909 -11.31 -4.52 18.81
C GLY A 909 -9.81 -4.41 19.04
N THR A 910 -9.21 -5.30 19.88
CA THR A 910 -7.79 -5.28 20.21
C THR A 910 -7.10 -6.58 19.81
N VAL A 911 -5.81 -6.47 19.48
CA VAL A 911 -4.92 -7.58 19.20
C VAL A 911 -3.66 -7.41 20.06
N ASP A 912 -3.47 -8.28 21.05
CA ASP A 912 -2.30 -8.27 21.93
C ASP A 912 -1.24 -9.22 21.35
N LEU A 913 0.02 -8.74 21.24
CA LEU A 913 1.16 -9.55 20.84
C LEU A 913 1.71 -10.24 22.11
N LEU A 914 1.63 -11.57 22.18
CA LEU A 914 1.94 -12.35 23.41
C LEU A 914 3.41 -12.75 23.52
N ASP A 915 4.13 -12.83 22.38
CA ASP A 915 5.55 -13.11 22.36
C ASP A 915 6.32 -11.80 22.27
N GLU A 916 7.41 -11.66 23.05
CA GLU A 916 8.35 -10.56 22.86
C GLU A 916 8.86 -10.58 21.40
N PRO A 917 9.01 -9.42 20.73
CA PRO A 917 9.62 -9.40 19.41
C PRO A 917 10.99 -10.04 19.53
N LEU A 918 11.25 -11.11 18.78
CA LEU A 918 12.60 -11.64 18.60
C LEU A 918 13.43 -10.45 18.18
N ALA A 919 14.36 -10.03 19.06
CA ALA A 919 15.32 -8.99 18.74
C ALA A 919 15.93 -9.36 17.40
N THR A 920 15.90 -8.42 16.47
CA THR A 920 16.61 -8.54 15.20
C THR A 920 18.01 -9.01 15.54
N THR A 921 18.37 -10.20 15.05
CA THR A 921 19.70 -10.76 15.20
C THR A 921 20.66 -9.95 14.34
N ASP A 922 21.08 -8.82 14.89
CA ASP A 922 22.30 -8.13 14.52
C ASP A 922 23.02 -7.76 15.83
N GLU A 923 23.63 -8.77 16.45
CA GLU A 923 24.73 -8.67 17.40
C GLU A 923 25.09 -10.07 17.90
N ALA A 924 25.57 -10.93 16.98
CA ALA A 924 26.35 -12.09 17.36
C ALA A 924 27.80 -11.63 17.65
N HIS A 925 28.02 -10.93 18.74
CA HIS A 925 29.35 -10.79 19.30
C HIS A 925 29.79 -12.16 19.83
N VAL A 926 30.63 -12.78 19.04
CA VAL A 926 31.45 -13.96 19.43
C VAL A 926 32.24 -13.63 20.67
N LYS A 927 31.74 -14.03 21.84
CA LYS A 927 32.57 -14.15 23.05
C LYS A 927 33.52 -15.32 22.84
N ARG A 928 34.80 -15.04 22.57
CA ARG A 928 35.88 -16.01 22.68
C ARG A 928 35.93 -16.49 24.13
N PRO A 929 36.04 -17.80 24.39
CA PRO A 929 36.23 -18.32 25.74
C PRO A 929 37.60 -17.88 26.25
N LYS A 930 37.64 -17.26 27.43
CA LYS A 930 38.86 -17.05 28.20
C LYS A 930 39.42 -18.44 28.60
N THR A 931 40.61 -18.75 28.12
CA THR A 931 41.41 -19.85 28.64
C THR A 931 41.93 -19.46 30.01
N ASP A 932 41.37 -20.07 31.07
CA ASP A 932 42.00 -20.07 32.41
C ASP A 932 43.28 -20.90 32.38
N SER A 933 44.40 -20.22 32.49
CA SER A 933 45.70 -20.87 32.84
C SER A 933 45.74 -21.01 34.35
N HIS A 934 45.46 -22.18 34.87
CA HIS A 934 45.91 -22.55 36.21
C HIS A 934 47.40 -22.93 36.12
N GLY A 935 48.26 -22.13 36.72
CA GLY A 935 49.62 -22.49 37.12
C GLY A 935 49.60 -23.36 38.36
N VAL A 936 50.26 -24.44 38.24
CA VAL A 936 50.67 -25.25 39.41
C VAL A 936 52.06 -24.78 39.81
N ASP A 937 52.25 -24.41 40.97
CA ASP A 937 53.17 -24.35 42.08
C ASP A 937 53.14 -23.01 42.76
#